data_6c98b39f151a207ee0d07a1f38d63eaf
#
_entry.id   6c98b39f151a207ee0d07a1f38d63eaf
#
_cell.length_a   1.000
_cell.length_b   1.000
_cell.length_c   1.000
_cell.angle_alpha   90.00
_cell.angle_beta   90.00
_cell.angle_gamma   90.00
#
_symmetry.space_group_name_H-M   'P 1'
#
loop_
_entity.id
_entity.type
_entity.pdbx_description
1 polymer ?
#
loop_
_entity_poly.entity_id
_entity_poly.type
_entity_poly.pdbx_seq_one_letter_code
_entity_poly.pdbx_strand_id
1 'polypeptide(L)'
;SPDGKSVVYTLTKYDIKENKGHTSIYIKDTKTGNEKNLTTRKDSESEPAFIESGKKIAYLAASNGVNQLWTMNLDGSDKQCISNEKEDIEGFLFSPDCKHVIIIHQVPTETSIAKNDEDLPKASGMLINDLMYKHWDSYVRSIPHPFLAEYSNGKVANAKDILEGQPFECPMMPFGGMEEFAWSPDSKKLAYVLRQKKGRDYAVSTDSDIFLYDINDGSSLNLCKPITRDIKQPIKIDYTRSLKDQRIYEGEDCNLGYDDNPKFSPDGKYIAWTSMKHDGYESDRTRLCVYEFSTRNKTYVTESFDSGVDNFFWKENSKELLFAGVWHGRTNIYATNLKGKVRQLTDDVCDYSLAGYIASNGNLLVKRHSLSEADDIYFVNTKSGKTERVTNVNKDTYEKTTFGKVEERWVNTVDDKKELCWVVYPPHFDANKKYPVLLFCEGGPQSPVSQFWSYRWNFQIMAANDYIIIAPNRRGLPGFGTEWLEEISGDYTGLCMQDYLSAIDDIAKENYVDKNRLGCVGASFGGYSVYWLAGHHDKRFKCFIAHDGIFNTQQQYVETEEMWFANWDMGSAPWVKPDGKLQKVFSDSPHLSVDKWDTPILCIHGQRDFRIEYTQAESAFNAARLRGIPAQLLLFPDENHWVLKPQNGIMWQRTFFRWLDKWLKK
;
A
#
# COMPACT_ATOMS: atom_id res chain seq x y z
N SER A 1 16.36 7.50 -18.31
CA SER A 1 17.57 6.94 -18.93
C SER A 1 18.77 7.09 -17.99
N PRO A 2 19.78 6.19 -18.07
CA PRO A 2 20.97 6.28 -17.21
C PRO A 2 21.77 7.58 -17.36
N ASP A 3 21.71 8.22 -18.52
CA ASP A 3 22.34 9.52 -18.79
C ASP A 3 21.46 10.72 -18.39
N GLY A 4 20.25 10.48 -17.90
CA GLY A 4 19.31 11.50 -17.46
C GLY A 4 18.65 12.33 -18.57
N LYS A 5 18.83 11.97 -19.85
CA LYS A 5 18.29 12.75 -20.98
C LYS A 5 16.85 12.42 -21.33
N SER A 6 16.36 11.26 -20.90
CA SER A 6 15.00 10.84 -21.18
C SER A 6 14.35 10.22 -19.95
N VAL A 7 13.05 10.43 -19.81
CA VAL A 7 12.19 9.73 -18.85
C VAL A 7 11.17 8.93 -19.63
N VAL A 8 11.08 7.62 -19.34
CA VAL A 8 10.02 6.77 -19.85
C VAL A 8 8.99 6.53 -18.74
N TYR A 9 7.71 6.54 -19.09
CA TYR A 9 6.65 6.39 -18.11
C TYR A 9 5.37 5.85 -18.75
N THR A 10 4.47 5.35 -17.94
CA THR A 10 3.15 4.92 -18.35
C THR A 10 2.10 5.98 -18.03
N LEU A 11 1.10 6.07 -18.89
CA LEU A 11 -0.10 6.86 -18.68
C LEU A 11 -1.33 6.02 -19.00
N THR A 12 -2.21 5.89 -18.01
CA THR A 12 -3.50 5.20 -18.16
C THR A 12 -4.61 6.20 -18.42
N LYS A 13 -5.32 6.01 -19.54
CA LYS A 13 -6.55 6.75 -19.88
C LYS A 13 -7.75 5.84 -19.69
N TYR A 14 -8.73 6.33 -18.94
CA TYR A 14 -9.96 5.56 -18.67
C TYR A 14 -10.99 5.79 -19.74
N ASP A 15 -11.50 4.70 -20.32
CA ASP A 15 -12.67 4.71 -21.20
C ASP A 15 -13.90 4.31 -20.39
N ILE A 16 -14.80 5.26 -20.18
CA ILE A 16 -16.02 5.03 -19.40
C ILE A 16 -16.97 4.06 -20.10
N LYS A 17 -17.01 4.06 -21.45
CA LYS A 17 -17.90 3.16 -22.20
C LYS A 17 -17.41 1.73 -22.19
N GLU A 18 -16.09 1.53 -22.35
CA GLU A 18 -15.45 0.22 -22.24
C GLU A 18 -15.29 -0.23 -20.78
N ASN A 19 -15.51 0.67 -19.82
CA ASN A 19 -15.38 0.44 -18.36
C ASN A 19 -14.00 -0.08 -17.96
N LYS A 20 -12.93 0.42 -18.60
CA LYS A 20 -11.55 0.03 -18.31
C LYS A 20 -10.54 1.15 -18.59
N GLY A 21 -9.33 0.96 -18.07
CA GLY A 21 -8.17 1.79 -18.39
C GLY A 21 -7.36 1.21 -19.55
N HIS A 22 -6.78 2.09 -20.36
CA HIS A 22 -5.82 1.76 -21.40
C HIS A 22 -4.48 2.42 -21.07
N THR A 23 -3.48 1.61 -20.80
CA THR A 23 -2.14 2.07 -20.45
C THR A 23 -1.24 2.12 -21.67
N SER A 24 -0.55 3.23 -21.86
CA SER A 24 0.40 3.45 -22.94
C SER A 24 1.73 3.95 -22.40
N ILE A 25 2.81 3.69 -23.13
CA ILE A 25 4.18 4.09 -22.77
C ILE A 25 4.52 5.38 -23.48
N TYR A 26 5.03 6.34 -22.73
CA TYR A 26 5.48 7.65 -23.19
C TYR A 26 6.98 7.80 -22.91
N ILE A 27 7.66 8.55 -23.77
CA ILE A 27 9.03 9.03 -23.51
C ILE A 27 9.06 10.53 -23.58
N LYS A 28 9.81 11.15 -22.68
CA LYS A 28 10.01 12.60 -22.63
C LYS A 28 11.49 12.92 -22.62
N ASP A 29 11.91 13.79 -23.51
CA ASP A 29 13.25 14.39 -23.50
C ASP A 29 13.30 15.46 -22.40
N THR A 30 14.25 15.30 -21.48
CA THR A 30 14.33 16.15 -20.27
C THR A 30 14.87 17.54 -20.55
N LYS A 31 15.59 17.74 -21.66
CA LYS A 31 16.17 19.02 -22.04
C LYS A 31 15.23 19.85 -22.91
N THR A 32 14.62 19.24 -23.91
CA THR A 32 13.73 19.94 -24.85
C THR A 32 12.29 19.96 -24.40
N GLY A 33 11.90 19.08 -23.48
CA GLY A 33 10.51 18.88 -23.04
C GLY A 33 9.66 18.13 -24.07
N ASN A 34 10.22 17.70 -25.21
CA ASN A 34 9.48 16.95 -26.21
C ASN A 34 9.01 15.61 -25.67
N GLU A 35 7.74 15.32 -25.87
CA GLU A 35 7.07 14.13 -25.40
C GLU A 35 6.50 13.33 -26.57
N LYS A 36 6.61 12.01 -26.52
CA LYS A 36 6.10 11.11 -27.53
C LYS A 36 5.41 9.91 -26.91
N ASN A 37 4.22 9.57 -27.40
CA ASN A 37 3.60 8.27 -27.13
C ASN A 37 4.30 7.20 -27.99
N LEU A 38 4.88 6.19 -27.36
CA LEU A 38 5.59 5.11 -28.02
C LEU A 38 4.70 3.93 -28.40
N THR A 39 3.55 3.79 -27.73
CA THR A 39 2.68 2.62 -27.87
C THR A 39 1.23 3.06 -28.06
N THR A 40 0.52 2.38 -28.98
CA THR A 40 -0.84 2.79 -29.41
C THR A 40 -1.79 1.61 -29.52
N ARG A 41 -1.46 0.44 -28.93
CA ARG A 41 -2.36 -0.73 -28.96
C ARG A 41 -3.61 -0.49 -28.13
N LYS A 42 -4.70 -1.20 -28.42
CA LYS A 42 -5.89 -1.24 -27.56
C LYS A 42 -5.62 -1.98 -26.24
N ASP A 43 -4.70 -2.97 -26.26
CA ASP A 43 -4.27 -3.68 -25.08
C ASP A 43 -3.23 -2.83 -24.32
N SER A 44 -3.23 -2.94 -23.00
CA SER A 44 -2.27 -2.21 -22.18
C SER A 44 -0.84 -2.65 -22.47
N GLU A 45 0.07 -1.68 -22.47
CA GLU A 45 1.51 -1.86 -22.57
C GLU A 45 2.12 -1.20 -21.33
N SER A 46 2.88 -1.97 -20.54
CA SER A 46 3.26 -1.59 -19.18
C SER A 46 4.73 -1.92 -18.86
N GLU A 47 5.16 -1.57 -17.66
CA GLU A 47 6.48 -1.88 -17.08
C GLU A 47 7.65 -1.45 -17.94
N PRO A 48 7.71 -0.21 -18.48
CA PRO A 48 8.83 0.19 -19.33
C PRO A 48 10.12 0.33 -18.53
N ALA A 49 11.19 -0.30 -19.00
CA ALA A 49 12.52 -0.22 -18.43
C ALA A 49 13.59 0.05 -19.51
N PHE A 50 14.53 0.94 -19.22
CA PHE A 50 15.70 1.10 -20.09
C PHE A 50 16.64 -0.11 -19.97
N ILE A 51 17.06 -0.67 -21.10
CA ILE A 51 18.03 -1.76 -21.19
C ILE A 51 19.19 -1.38 -22.10
N GLU A 52 20.22 -2.23 -22.18
CA GLU A 52 21.40 -2.03 -23.04
C GLU A 52 22.02 -0.63 -22.85
N SER A 53 22.27 -0.25 -21.59
CA SER A 53 22.80 1.07 -21.22
C SER A 53 21.94 2.25 -21.72
N GLY A 54 20.62 2.06 -21.78
CA GLY A 54 19.67 3.09 -22.18
C GLY A 54 19.44 3.22 -23.69
N LYS A 55 19.86 2.23 -24.49
CA LYS A 55 19.69 2.24 -25.97
C LYS A 55 18.32 1.73 -26.39
N LYS A 56 17.72 0.85 -25.61
CA LYS A 56 16.41 0.25 -25.87
C LYS A 56 15.50 0.37 -24.65
N ILE A 57 14.21 0.19 -24.87
CA ILE A 57 13.18 0.07 -23.84
C ILE A 57 12.63 -1.35 -23.91
N ALA A 58 12.66 -2.07 -22.79
CA ALA A 58 11.93 -3.32 -22.59
C ALA A 58 10.58 -3.00 -21.94
N TYR A 59 9.53 -3.79 -22.22
CA TYR A 59 8.20 -3.59 -21.70
C TYR A 59 7.34 -4.86 -21.80
N LEU A 60 6.23 -4.91 -21.07
CA LEU A 60 5.24 -5.99 -21.13
C LEU A 60 4.09 -5.62 -22.07
N ALA A 61 3.71 -6.57 -22.91
CA ALA A 61 2.52 -6.45 -23.76
C ALA A 61 2.03 -7.84 -24.18
N ALA A 62 0.71 -7.97 -24.40
CA ALA A 62 0.13 -9.22 -24.83
C ALA A 62 0.58 -9.60 -26.26
N SER A 63 0.85 -10.89 -26.45
CA SER A 63 1.03 -11.54 -27.74
C SER A 63 0.22 -12.82 -27.75
N ASN A 64 -0.76 -12.92 -28.67
CA ASN A 64 -1.70 -14.03 -28.73
C ASN A 64 -2.45 -14.32 -27.41
N GLY A 65 -2.75 -13.26 -26.63
CA GLY A 65 -3.48 -13.38 -25.38
C GLY A 65 -2.64 -13.72 -24.15
N VAL A 66 -1.30 -13.83 -24.29
CA VAL A 66 -0.35 -14.06 -23.21
C VAL A 66 0.60 -12.86 -23.10
N ASN A 67 0.81 -12.34 -21.90
CA ASN A 67 1.77 -11.27 -21.66
C ASN A 67 3.20 -11.76 -21.92
N GLN A 68 3.90 -11.05 -22.79
CA GLN A 68 5.26 -11.34 -23.21
C GLN A 68 6.17 -10.14 -22.95
N LEU A 69 7.46 -10.39 -22.95
CA LEU A 69 8.49 -9.36 -22.90
C LEU A 69 8.82 -8.87 -24.32
N TRP A 70 8.75 -7.55 -24.48
CA TRP A 70 9.00 -6.85 -25.74
C TRP A 70 10.15 -5.86 -25.58
N THR A 71 10.76 -5.50 -26.71
CA THR A 71 11.71 -4.39 -26.79
C THR A 71 11.35 -3.45 -27.93
N MET A 72 11.80 -2.19 -27.82
CA MET A 72 11.74 -1.18 -28.88
C MET A 72 12.90 -0.19 -28.78
N ASN A 73 13.17 0.53 -29.85
CA ASN A 73 14.08 1.67 -29.82
C ASN A 73 13.46 2.86 -29.07
N LEU A 74 14.26 3.85 -28.67
CA LEU A 74 13.79 5.04 -27.93
C LEU A 74 12.79 5.88 -28.73
N ASP A 75 12.79 5.78 -30.04
CA ASP A 75 11.83 6.46 -30.91
C ASP A 75 10.52 5.65 -31.13
N GLY A 76 10.39 4.48 -30.50
CA GLY A 76 9.26 3.57 -30.63
C GLY A 76 9.26 2.70 -31.87
N SER A 77 10.35 2.72 -32.67
CA SER A 77 10.57 1.82 -33.80
C SER A 77 11.12 0.45 -33.35
N ASP A 78 11.21 -0.50 -34.26
CA ASP A 78 11.80 -1.83 -34.05
C ASP A 78 11.19 -2.58 -32.84
N LYS A 79 9.86 -2.64 -32.78
CA LYS A 79 9.15 -3.38 -31.74
C LYS A 79 9.27 -4.88 -31.98
N GLN A 80 9.88 -5.58 -31.05
CA GLN A 80 10.10 -7.03 -31.13
C GLN A 80 9.63 -7.73 -29.86
N CYS A 81 8.85 -8.81 -30.02
CA CYS A 81 8.59 -9.77 -28.96
C CYS A 81 9.84 -10.62 -28.76
N ILE A 82 10.45 -10.54 -27.60
CA ILE A 82 11.74 -11.19 -27.30
C ILE A 82 11.59 -12.46 -26.45
N SER A 83 10.41 -12.73 -25.90
CA SER A 83 10.07 -13.95 -25.17
C SER A 83 9.04 -14.80 -25.94
N ASN A 84 8.88 -16.05 -25.54
CA ASN A 84 7.86 -16.96 -26.08
C ASN A 84 7.40 -17.91 -24.96
N GLU A 85 6.90 -17.30 -23.87
CA GLU A 85 6.43 -18.03 -22.70
C GLU A 85 4.99 -18.53 -22.90
N LYS A 86 4.66 -19.65 -22.23
CA LYS A 86 3.30 -20.24 -22.30
C LYS A 86 2.34 -19.56 -21.34
N GLU A 87 2.86 -19.03 -20.27
CA GLU A 87 2.12 -18.35 -19.21
C GLU A 87 2.47 -16.86 -19.23
N ASP A 88 1.62 -16.04 -18.63
CA ASP A 88 1.85 -14.60 -18.53
C ASP A 88 3.16 -14.30 -17.80
N ILE A 89 3.94 -13.34 -18.33
CA ILE A 89 5.01 -12.67 -17.62
C ILE A 89 4.36 -11.54 -16.79
N GLU A 90 4.46 -11.62 -15.47
CA GLU A 90 3.86 -10.63 -14.55
C GLU A 90 4.84 -9.51 -14.17
N GLY A 91 6.14 -9.74 -14.34
CA GLY A 91 7.18 -8.76 -14.06
C GLY A 91 8.52 -9.20 -14.64
N PHE A 92 9.47 -8.29 -14.76
CA PHE A 92 10.81 -8.60 -15.24
C PHE A 92 11.87 -7.65 -14.69
N LEU A 93 13.11 -8.14 -14.59
CA LEU A 93 14.28 -7.33 -14.19
C LEU A 93 15.55 -7.82 -14.89
N PHE A 94 16.10 -7.02 -15.79
CA PHE A 94 17.38 -7.32 -16.46
C PHE A 94 18.58 -7.14 -15.53
N SER A 95 19.57 -8.02 -15.67
CA SER A 95 20.86 -7.82 -15.02
C SER A 95 21.58 -6.56 -15.57
N PRO A 96 22.46 -5.91 -14.80
CA PRO A 96 23.21 -4.73 -15.26
C PRO A 96 23.99 -4.94 -16.55
N ASP A 97 24.52 -6.13 -16.79
CA ASP A 97 25.24 -6.51 -18.02
C ASP A 97 24.33 -6.96 -19.18
N CYS A 98 23.00 -6.95 -18.94
CA CYS A 98 21.98 -7.40 -19.89
C CYS A 98 22.18 -8.81 -20.46
N LYS A 99 22.81 -9.74 -19.71
CA LYS A 99 22.93 -11.13 -20.14
C LYS A 99 21.88 -12.04 -19.55
N HIS A 100 21.27 -11.60 -18.43
CA HIS A 100 20.23 -12.32 -17.72
C HIS A 100 19.02 -11.44 -17.50
N VAL A 101 17.87 -12.06 -17.33
CA VAL A 101 16.63 -11.41 -16.91
C VAL A 101 15.91 -12.31 -15.93
N ILE A 102 15.40 -11.73 -14.84
CA ILE A 102 14.37 -12.38 -14.01
C ILE A 102 13.03 -12.08 -14.64
N ILE A 103 12.20 -13.12 -14.78
CA ILE A 103 10.78 -13.01 -15.17
C ILE A 103 9.93 -13.70 -14.12
N ILE A 104 8.76 -13.17 -13.87
CA ILE A 104 7.82 -13.72 -12.87
C ILE A 104 6.72 -14.49 -13.59
N HIS A 105 6.51 -15.73 -13.20
CA HIS A 105 5.41 -16.58 -13.64
C HIS A 105 4.64 -17.17 -12.47
N GLN A 106 3.38 -17.46 -12.69
CA GLN A 106 2.56 -18.23 -11.76
C GLN A 106 2.88 -19.73 -11.88
N VAL A 107 3.11 -20.38 -10.73
CA VAL A 107 3.26 -21.83 -10.65
C VAL A 107 2.12 -22.44 -9.85
N PRO A 108 1.57 -23.60 -10.25
CA PRO A 108 0.47 -24.25 -9.54
C PRO A 108 0.85 -24.63 -8.11
N THR A 109 -0.06 -24.42 -7.16
CA THR A 109 0.10 -24.90 -5.77
C THR A 109 -0.79 -26.10 -5.49
N GLU A 110 -0.33 -26.99 -4.57
CA GLU A 110 -1.07 -28.18 -4.20
C GLU A 110 -2.34 -27.91 -3.38
N THR A 111 -2.41 -26.75 -2.74
CA THR A 111 -3.51 -26.39 -1.84
C THR A 111 -4.80 -25.97 -2.55
N SER A 112 -4.77 -25.75 -3.85
CA SER A 112 -5.81 -24.98 -4.55
C SER A 112 -6.86 -25.78 -5.30
N ILE A 113 -6.71 -27.09 -5.51
CA ILE A 113 -7.65 -27.85 -6.35
C ILE A 113 -7.87 -29.26 -5.81
N ALA A 114 -9.13 -29.70 -5.77
CA ALA A 114 -9.48 -31.10 -5.59
C ALA A 114 -8.99 -31.92 -6.79
N LYS A 115 -7.76 -32.36 -6.79
CA LYS A 115 -7.17 -33.21 -7.84
C LYS A 115 -7.67 -34.66 -7.78
N ASN A 116 -8.49 -35.01 -6.77
CA ASN A 116 -8.83 -36.40 -6.48
C ASN A 116 -10.05 -36.90 -7.28
N ASP A 117 -10.73 -36.03 -8.02
CA ASP A 117 -12.00 -36.33 -8.70
C ASP A 117 -11.87 -36.03 -10.21
N GLU A 118 -10.84 -36.57 -10.87
CA GLU A 118 -10.56 -36.35 -12.30
C GLU A 118 -11.70 -36.83 -13.22
N ASP A 119 -12.56 -37.72 -12.75
CA ASP A 119 -13.78 -38.18 -13.41
C ASP A 119 -14.92 -37.14 -13.39
N LEU A 120 -14.76 -36.04 -12.62
CA LEU A 120 -15.75 -34.96 -12.49
C LEU A 120 -15.25 -33.61 -13.07
N PRO A 121 -14.92 -33.52 -14.37
CA PRO A 121 -14.27 -32.35 -14.94
C PRO A 121 -15.12 -31.06 -14.96
N LYS A 122 -16.39 -31.15 -14.62
CA LYS A 122 -17.33 -30.02 -14.49
C LYS A 122 -17.60 -29.61 -13.06
N ALA A 123 -17.01 -30.30 -12.09
CA ALA A 123 -17.13 -29.90 -10.69
C ALA A 123 -16.38 -28.58 -10.46
N SER A 124 -16.96 -27.64 -9.71
CA SER A 124 -16.40 -26.33 -9.39
C SER A 124 -15.99 -26.21 -7.91
N GLY A 125 -16.15 -27.27 -7.13
CA GLY A 125 -15.78 -27.30 -5.71
C GLY A 125 -14.28 -27.14 -5.52
N MET A 126 -13.89 -26.43 -4.47
CA MET A 126 -12.50 -26.30 -4.00
C MET A 126 -12.38 -26.99 -2.65
N LEU A 127 -11.44 -27.93 -2.51
CA LEU A 127 -11.12 -28.55 -1.23
C LEU A 127 -9.90 -27.82 -0.65
N ILE A 128 -10.12 -27.09 0.42
CA ILE A 128 -9.10 -26.29 1.10
C ILE A 128 -8.72 -26.99 2.39
N ASN A 129 -7.43 -27.31 2.56
CA ASN A 129 -6.93 -28.09 3.68
C ASN A 129 -6.06 -27.28 4.66
N ASP A 130 -5.65 -26.04 4.29
CA ASP A 130 -4.79 -25.20 5.11
C ASP A 130 -5.11 -23.71 4.91
N LEU A 131 -4.50 -22.85 5.73
CA LEU A 131 -4.67 -21.40 5.67
C LEU A 131 -3.88 -20.77 4.51
N MET A 132 -4.10 -19.46 4.29
CA MET A 132 -3.60 -18.66 3.15
C MET A 132 -4.07 -19.22 1.81
N TYR A 133 -5.35 -19.55 1.75
CA TYR A 133 -6.05 -19.99 0.55
C TYR A 133 -6.65 -18.82 -0.26
N LYS A 134 -6.54 -17.60 0.26
CA LYS A 134 -7.02 -16.36 -0.40
C LYS A 134 -6.09 -15.20 -0.08
N HIS A 135 -5.97 -14.28 -1.03
CA HIS A 135 -5.31 -12.99 -0.91
C HIS A 135 -6.21 -11.93 -1.48
N TRP A 136 -6.30 -10.79 -0.85
CA TRP A 136 -6.95 -9.57 -1.32
C TRP A 136 -8.33 -9.75 -1.98
N ASP A 137 -8.40 -10.29 -3.19
CA ASP A 137 -9.62 -10.49 -3.99
C ASP A 137 -9.68 -11.84 -4.73
N SER A 138 -8.73 -12.72 -4.48
CA SER A 138 -8.56 -13.94 -5.25
C SER A 138 -8.26 -15.14 -4.35
N TYR A 139 -8.82 -16.31 -4.71
CA TYR A 139 -8.39 -17.58 -4.12
C TYR A 139 -7.04 -17.99 -4.68
N VAL A 140 -6.13 -18.44 -3.84
CA VAL A 140 -4.79 -18.89 -4.21
C VAL A 140 -4.88 -20.22 -4.95
N ARG A 141 -4.67 -20.19 -6.26
CA ARG A 141 -4.61 -21.38 -7.13
C ARG A 141 -3.22 -21.61 -7.70
N SER A 142 -2.41 -20.59 -7.70
CA SER A 142 -1.02 -20.53 -8.10
C SER A 142 -0.30 -19.50 -7.24
N ILE A 143 1.01 -19.55 -7.23
CA ILE A 143 1.88 -18.61 -6.55
C ILE A 143 2.93 -18.06 -7.52
N PRO A 144 3.35 -16.79 -7.39
CA PRO A 144 4.41 -16.27 -8.25
C PRO A 144 5.76 -16.85 -7.87
N HIS A 145 6.55 -17.21 -8.89
CA HIS A 145 7.94 -17.60 -8.75
C HIS A 145 8.83 -16.80 -9.71
N PRO A 146 10.07 -16.47 -9.32
CA PRO A 146 11.07 -15.86 -10.18
C PRO A 146 11.80 -16.91 -11.01
N PHE A 147 11.84 -16.68 -12.32
CA PHE A 147 12.59 -17.51 -13.28
C PHE A 147 13.81 -16.72 -13.77
N LEU A 148 14.98 -17.31 -13.64
CA LEU A 148 16.22 -16.80 -14.21
C LEU A 148 16.32 -17.25 -15.66
N ALA A 149 16.34 -16.31 -16.60
CA ALA A 149 16.47 -16.56 -18.02
C ALA A 149 17.71 -15.88 -18.61
N GLU A 150 18.24 -16.45 -19.72
CA GLU A 150 19.32 -15.85 -20.49
C GLU A 150 18.77 -14.83 -21.50
N TYR A 151 19.46 -13.71 -21.68
CA TYR A 151 19.18 -12.77 -22.75
C TYR A 151 20.36 -12.64 -23.68
N SER A 152 20.16 -13.05 -24.92
CA SER A 152 21.21 -12.96 -25.97
C SER A 152 20.58 -12.77 -27.34
N ASN A 153 21.24 -12.02 -28.21
CA ASN A 153 20.80 -11.80 -29.60
C ASN A 153 19.35 -11.30 -29.73
N GLY A 154 18.90 -10.49 -28.74
CA GLY A 154 17.52 -9.97 -28.73
C GLY A 154 16.45 -11.03 -28.40
N LYS A 155 16.81 -12.11 -27.73
CA LYS A 155 15.90 -13.19 -27.34
C LYS A 155 16.12 -13.60 -25.88
N VAL A 156 15.02 -13.92 -25.21
CA VAL A 156 14.99 -14.54 -23.89
C VAL A 156 14.82 -16.05 -24.08
N ALA A 157 15.62 -16.83 -23.37
CA ALA A 157 15.62 -18.29 -23.45
C ALA A 157 16.07 -18.93 -22.13
N ASN A 158 15.86 -20.24 -22.00
CA ASN A 158 16.38 -21.07 -20.92
C ASN A 158 15.90 -20.58 -19.52
N ALA A 159 14.64 -20.15 -19.40
CA ALA A 159 14.07 -19.74 -18.14
C ALA A 159 14.04 -20.91 -17.15
N LYS A 160 14.64 -20.72 -15.99
CA LYS A 160 14.73 -21.71 -14.90
C LYS A 160 14.14 -21.11 -13.63
N ASP A 161 13.17 -21.80 -13.03
CA ASP A 161 12.61 -21.47 -11.71
C ASP A 161 13.70 -21.57 -10.64
N ILE A 162 14.01 -20.46 -9.96
CA ILE A 162 15.00 -20.44 -8.88
C ILE A 162 14.45 -20.95 -7.55
N LEU A 163 13.12 -21.12 -7.46
CA LEU A 163 12.41 -21.69 -6.32
C LEU A 163 11.76 -23.05 -6.64
N GLU A 164 12.23 -23.75 -7.69
CA GLU A 164 11.66 -25.00 -8.15
C GLU A 164 11.41 -25.97 -6.98
N GLY A 165 10.17 -26.45 -6.86
CA GLY A 165 9.73 -27.37 -5.80
C GLY A 165 9.50 -26.74 -4.43
N GLN A 166 9.69 -25.43 -4.26
CA GLN A 166 9.38 -24.71 -3.03
C GLN A 166 7.94 -24.18 -3.07
N PRO A 167 7.20 -24.25 -1.95
CA PRO A 167 5.81 -23.80 -1.89
C PRO A 167 5.66 -22.33 -1.44
N PHE A 168 6.65 -21.48 -1.71
CA PHE A 168 6.70 -20.11 -1.22
C PHE A 168 6.53 -19.12 -2.35
N GLU A 169 5.68 -18.15 -2.18
CA GLU A 169 5.46 -17.07 -3.14
C GLU A 169 6.61 -16.05 -3.15
N CYS A 170 7.04 -15.64 -4.33
CA CYS A 170 8.04 -14.61 -4.55
C CYS A 170 7.82 -13.96 -5.94
N PRO A 171 7.44 -12.68 -6.00
CA PRO A 171 7.27 -11.72 -4.90
C PRO A 171 6.15 -12.11 -3.91
N MET A 172 6.18 -11.50 -2.73
CA MET A 172 5.20 -11.78 -1.67
C MET A 172 3.82 -11.19 -2.02
N MET A 173 2.79 -12.02 -1.93
CA MET A 173 1.43 -11.55 -2.15
C MET A 173 0.82 -10.92 -0.87
N PRO A 174 -0.18 -10.01 -1.01
CA PRO A 174 -0.83 -9.62 -2.25
C PRO A 174 -0.18 -8.42 -2.98
N PHE A 175 0.80 -7.74 -2.42
CA PHE A 175 1.28 -6.44 -2.93
C PHE A 175 2.74 -6.41 -3.36
N GLY A 176 3.49 -7.48 -3.14
CA GLY A 176 4.88 -7.59 -3.57
C GLY A 176 5.03 -7.56 -5.11
N GLY A 177 6.15 -7.03 -5.59
CA GLY A 177 6.44 -6.85 -7.00
C GLY A 177 7.94 -6.85 -7.30
N MET A 178 8.34 -6.18 -8.37
CA MET A 178 9.75 -6.16 -8.82
C MET A 178 10.68 -5.39 -7.89
N GLU A 179 10.18 -4.59 -6.95
CA GLU A 179 10.95 -3.94 -5.88
C GLU A 179 11.57 -4.96 -4.90
N GLU A 180 11.02 -6.16 -4.83
CA GLU A 180 11.56 -7.25 -4.00
C GLU A 180 12.81 -7.92 -4.60
N PHE A 181 13.25 -7.48 -5.78
CA PHE A 181 14.42 -8.03 -6.48
C PHE A 181 15.50 -6.99 -6.72
N ALA A 182 16.76 -7.36 -6.55
CA ALA A 182 17.89 -6.51 -6.90
C ALA A 182 19.09 -7.31 -7.42
N TRP A 183 19.63 -6.91 -8.57
CA TRP A 183 20.89 -7.43 -9.07
C TRP A 183 22.08 -6.79 -8.37
N SER A 184 23.11 -7.58 -8.10
CA SER A 184 24.42 -7.02 -7.73
C SER A 184 25.02 -6.24 -8.91
N PRO A 185 25.83 -5.20 -8.66
CA PRO A 185 26.43 -4.39 -9.74
C PRO A 185 27.28 -5.18 -10.73
N ASP A 186 27.86 -6.31 -10.33
CA ASP A 186 28.64 -7.22 -11.18
C ASP A 186 27.80 -8.29 -11.88
N SER A 187 26.47 -8.25 -11.74
CA SER A 187 25.51 -9.18 -12.34
C SER A 187 25.64 -10.65 -11.92
N LYS A 188 26.36 -10.95 -10.83
CA LYS A 188 26.60 -12.33 -10.38
C LYS A 188 25.65 -12.82 -9.33
N LYS A 189 24.98 -11.92 -8.65
CA LYS A 189 24.05 -12.22 -7.55
C LYS A 189 22.73 -11.50 -7.73
N LEU A 190 21.66 -12.19 -7.31
CA LEU A 190 20.33 -11.63 -7.22
C LEU A 190 19.90 -11.63 -5.76
N ALA A 191 19.56 -10.48 -5.22
CA ALA A 191 18.83 -10.41 -3.96
C ALA A 191 17.32 -10.53 -4.23
N TYR A 192 16.61 -11.26 -3.39
CA TYR A 192 15.16 -11.40 -3.45
C TYR A 192 14.56 -11.56 -2.06
N VAL A 193 13.28 -11.28 -1.93
CA VAL A 193 12.53 -11.38 -0.67
C VAL A 193 11.78 -12.70 -0.63
N LEU A 194 11.77 -13.37 0.51
CA LEU A 194 11.04 -14.61 0.69
C LEU A 194 10.58 -14.79 2.13
N ARG A 195 9.30 -15.14 2.31
CA ARG A 195 8.75 -15.61 3.59
C ARG A 195 8.65 -17.13 3.56
N GLN A 196 9.63 -17.82 4.17
CA GLN A 196 9.71 -19.29 4.18
C GLN A 196 8.74 -19.92 5.18
N LYS A 197 7.47 -19.61 5.03
CA LYS A 197 6.39 -20.15 5.88
C LYS A 197 5.23 -20.60 4.99
N LYS A 198 4.39 -21.50 5.51
CA LYS A 198 3.18 -21.99 4.82
C LYS A 198 2.04 -22.24 5.79
N GLY A 199 0.82 -22.30 5.24
CA GLY A 199 -0.37 -22.65 5.99
C GLY A 199 -0.58 -21.75 7.21
N ARG A 200 -0.79 -22.34 8.34
CA ARG A 200 -1.02 -21.62 9.60
C ARG A 200 0.14 -20.72 10.01
N ASP A 201 1.38 -21.14 9.80
CA ASP A 201 2.54 -20.35 10.21
C ASP A 201 2.72 -19.12 9.30
N TYR A 202 2.37 -19.22 8.02
CA TYR A 202 2.31 -18.10 7.11
C TYR A 202 1.20 -17.11 7.51
N ALA A 203 0.02 -17.64 7.83
CA ALA A 203 -1.17 -16.83 8.13
C ALA A 203 -0.98 -15.85 9.32
N VAL A 204 -0.06 -16.14 10.21
CA VAL A 204 0.14 -15.37 11.45
C VAL A 204 1.51 -14.68 11.53
N SER A 205 2.26 -14.60 10.44
CA SER A 205 3.62 -14.07 10.44
C SER A 205 3.88 -13.12 9.28
N THR A 206 4.68 -12.08 9.56
CA THR A 206 5.24 -11.14 8.56
C THR A 206 6.76 -11.33 8.39
N ASP A 207 7.33 -12.39 8.96
CA ASP A 207 8.77 -12.66 8.96
C ASP A 207 9.26 -13.04 7.55
N SER A 208 9.54 -12.02 6.74
CA SER A 208 10.21 -12.14 5.45
C SER A 208 11.69 -11.83 5.59
N ASP A 209 12.50 -12.43 4.73
CA ASP A 209 13.94 -12.32 4.76
C ASP A 209 14.51 -11.95 3.39
N ILE A 210 15.69 -11.33 3.39
CA ILE A 210 16.46 -11.05 2.17
C ILE A 210 17.37 -12.23 1.87
N PHE A 211 17.15 -12.86 0.73
CA PHE A 211 17.99 -13.94 0.20
C PHE A 211 18.92 -13.45 -0.89
N LEU A 212 20.10 -14.03 -0.96
CA LEU A 212 21.12 -13.74 -1.95
C LEU A 212 21.41 -14.99 -2.78
N TYR A 213 20.90 -15.04 -4.01
CA TYR A 213 21.11 -16.12 -4.97
C TYR A 213 22.37 -15.88 -5.78
N ASP A 214 23.27 -16.88 -5.88
CA ASP A 214 24.44 -16.87 -6.77
C ASP A 214 24.09 -17.54 -8.09
N ILE A 215 24.19 -16.80 -9.20
CA ILE A 215 23.80 -17.34 -10.53
C ILE A 215 24.72 -18.43 -11.06
N ASN A 216 25.94 -18.57 -10.52
CA ASN A 216 26.90 -19.53 -11.02
C ASN A 216 26.69 -20.94 -10.48
N ASP A 217 26.32 -21.06 -9.21
CA ASP A 217 26.14 -22.35 -8.54
C ASP A 217 24.71 -22.64 -8.07
N GLY A 218 23.83 -21.63 -8.16
CA GLY A 218 22.42 -21.73 -7.75
C GLY A 218 22.20 -21.78 -6.23
N SER A 219 23.21 -21.43 -5.44
CA SER A 219 23.08 -21.37 -3.98
C SER A 219 22.36 -20.11 -3.52
N SER A 220 21.59 -20.20 -2.43
CA SER A 220 20.93 -19.08 -1.76
C SER A 220 21.41 -18.93 -0.34
N LEU A 221 21.68 -17.69 0.09
CA LEU A 221 22.08 -17.34 1.44
C LEU A 221 21.07 -16.36 2.03
N ASN A 222 20.52 -16.68 3.20
CA ASN A 222 19.68 -15.76 3.98
C ASN A 222 20.58 -14.73 4.69
N LEU A 223 20.37 -13.43 4.42
CA LEU A 223 21.15 -12.34 5.01
C LEU A 223 20.61 -11.85 6.36
N CYS A 224 19.36 -12.14 6.65
CA CYS A 224 18.67 -11.69 7.86
C CYS A 224 18.97 -12.57 9.07
N LYS A 225 19.13 -13.87 8.85
CA LYS A 225 19.39 -14.85 9.92
C LYS A 225 20.90 -15.07 10.13
N PRO A 226 21.38 -15.21 11.37
CA PRO A 226 22.79 -15.47 11.63
C PRO A 226 23.22 -16.86 11.14
N ILE A 227 24.37 -16.90 10.44
CA ILE A 227 24.90 -18.13 9.82
C ILE A 227 25.33 -19.20 10.87
N THR A 228 25.69 -18.77 12.07
CA THR A 228 26.30 -19.63 13.11
C THR A 228 25.32 -20.18 14.13
N ARG A 229 24.06 -19.83 14.06
CA ARG A 229 23.04 -20.44 14.90
C ARG A 229 22.49 -21.68 14.23
N ASP A 230 22.70 -22.84 14.91
CA ASP A 230 21.65 -23.84 14.95
C ASP A 230 20.38 -23.09 15.40
N ILE A 231 19.55 -22.70 14.44
CA ILE A 231 18.20 -22.20 14.74
C ILE A 231 17.54 -23.39 15.40
N LYS A 232 17.74 -23.49 16.72
CA LYS A 232 17.10 -24.51 17.51
C LYS A 232 15.64 -24.40 17.23
N GLN A 233 15.12 -25.33 16.48
CA GLN A 233 13.75 -25.56 16.05
C GLN A 233 12.86 -24.31 16.12
N PRO A 234 12.10 -23.97 15.10
CA PRO A 234 11.18 -22.85 15.16
C PRO A 234 10.42 -22.95 16.47
N ILE A 235 10.36 -21.84 17.23
CA ILE A 235 9.61 -21.80 18.50
C ILE A 235 8.24 -22.35 18.16
N LYS A 236 7.89 -23.49 18.75
CA LYS A 236 6.59 -24.11 18.51
C LYS A 236 5.53 -23.16 19.04
N ILE A 237 4.85 -22.49 18.10
CA ILE A 237 3.83 -21.50 18.44
C ILE A 237 2.67 -22.21 19.13
N ASP A 238 2.33 -21.76 20.33
CA ASP A 238 1.14 -22.17 21.06
C ASP A 238 -0.02 -21.23 20.70
N TYR A 239 -0.86 -21.68 19.78
CA TYR A 239 -2.01 -20.92 19.30
C TYR A 239 -3.16 -20.75 20.32
N THR A 240 -3.00 -21.30 21.52
CA THR A 240 -3.94 -21.08 22.63
C THR A 240 -3.52 -19.91 23.54
N ARG A 241 -2.37 -19.30 23.28
CA ARG A 241 -1.80 -18.17 24.02
C ARG A 241 -1.63 -16.95 23.13
N SER A 242 -1.44 -15.80 23.74
CA SER A 242 -1.09 -14.55 23.00
C SER A 242 0.17 -14.79 22.16
N LEU A 243 0.06 -14.57 20.86
CA LEU A 243 1.19 -14.70 19.94
C LEU A 243 2.16 -13.51 20.09
N LYS A 244 1.67 -12.34 20.49
CA LYS A 244 2.48 -11.16 20.83
C LYS A 244 3.53 -11.54 21.88
N ASP A 245 3.10 -12.14 22.99
CA ASP A 245 3.99 -12.50 24.10
C ASP A 245 4.98 -13.63 23.74
N GLN A 246 4.64 -14.46 22.76
CA GLN A 246 5.50 -15.55 22.31
C GLN A 246 6.56 -15.12 21.30
N ARG A 247 6.40 -13.96 20.66
CA ARG A 247 7.28 -13.42 19.62
C ARG A 247 8.30 -12.42 20.13
N ILE A 248 8.34 -12.16 21.42
CA ILE A 248 9.39 -11.37 22.04
C ILE A 248 10.67 -12.20 22.02
N TYR A 249 11.65 -11.73 21.23
CA TYR A 249 12.94 -12.35 21.11
C TYR A 249 14.00 -11.49 21.81
N GLU A 250 14.61 -12.02 22.87
CA GLU A 250 15.75 -11.41 23.53
C GLU A 250 17.05 -12.00 22.98
N GLY A 251 17.86 -11.21 22.32
CA GLY A 251 19.15 -11.66 21.79
C GLY A 251 19.60 -10.97 20.52
N GLU A 252 20.36 -11.69 19.69
CA GLU A 252 20.86 -11.22 18.41
C GLU A 252 19.72 -10.90 17.44
N ASP A 253 19.82 -9.76 16.73
CA ASP A 253 18.81 -9.33 15.77
C ASP A 253 18.70 -10.33 14.59
N CYS A 254 17.55 -10.99 14.51
CA CYS A 254 17.22 -11.98 13.49
C CYS A 254 16.23 -11.43 12.43
N ASN A 255 15.93 -10.14 12.44
CA ASN A 255 14.94 -9.55 11.52
C ASN A 255 13.64 -10.37 11.50
N LEU A 256 12.78 -10.17 12.49
CA LEU A 256 11.57 -10.98 12.67
C LEU A 256 10.32 -10.41 11.97
N GLY A 257 10.36 -9.12 11.57
CA GLY A 257 9.27 -8.46 10.88
C GLY A 257 9.42 -8.53 9.37
N TYR A 258 8.78 -7.61 8.68
CA TYR A 258 9.00 -7.42 7.25
C TYR A 258 10.42 -6.95 6.97
N ASP A 259 11.13 -7.65 6.09
CA ASP A 259 12.34 -7.23 5.43
C ASP A 259 12.10 -7.23 3.93
N ASP A 260 12.21 -6.06 3.28
CA ASP A 260 11.73 -5.84 1.92
C ASP A 260 12.57 -4.81 1.15
N ASN A 261 12.37 -4.71 -0.18
CA ASN A 261 12.92 -3.67 -1.04
C ASN A 261 14.47 -3.63 -1.03
N PRO A 262 15.17 -4.76 -1.30
CA PRO A 262 16.62 -4.82 -1.23
C PRO A 262 17.27 -4.00 -2.35
N LYS A 263 18.39 -3.29 -2.04
CA LYS A 263 19.17 -2.55 -3.02
C LYS A 263 20.66 -2.60 -2.71
N PHE A 264 21.47 -3.05 -3.66
CA PHE A 264 22.92 -3.02 -3.53
C PHE A 264 23.46 -1.60 -3.59
N SER A 265 24.54 -1.33 -2.84
CA SER A 265 25.35 -0.14 -3.06
C SER A 265 26.04 -0.20 -4.41
N PRO A 266 26.28 0.94 -5.09
CA PRO A 266 26.96 0.98 -6.39
C PRO A 266 28.33 0.29 -6.43
N ASP A 267 29.08 0.29 -5.34
CA ASP A 267 30.38 -0.40 -5.22
C ASP A 267 30.27 -1.89 -4.83
N GLY A 268 29.06 -2.40 -4.61
CA GLY A 268 28.78 -3.79 -4.24
C GLY A 268 29.23 -4.21 -2.85
N LYS A 269 29.67 -3.29 -1.99
CA LYS A 269 30.14 -3.63 -0.63
C LYS A 269 29.02 -3.78 0.38
N TYR A 270 27.89 -3.16 0.10
CA TYR A 270 26.72 -3.14 0.96
C TYR A 270 25.47 -3.57 0.21
N ILE A 271 24.50 -4.08 0.95
CA ILE A 271 23.11 -4.16 0.52
C ILE A 271 22.26 -3.52 1.63
N ALA A 272 21.24 -2.77 1.25
CA ALA A 272 20.29 -2.20 2.19
C ALA A 272 18.89 -2.67 1.85
N TRP A 273 18.01 -2.66 2.86
CA TRP A 273 16.60 -2.98 2.71
C TRP A 273 15.76 -2.26 3.75
N THR A 274 14.45 -2.20 3.55
CA THR A 274 13.49 -1.73 4.55
C THR A 274 13.18 -2.84 5.54
N SER A 275 13.14 -2.54 6.83
CA SER A 275 13.02 -3.53 7.90
C SER A 275 12.09 -3.08 9.02
N MET A 276 11.09 -3.90 9.35
CA MET A 276 10.30 -3.79 10.58
C MET A 276 10.87 -4.72 11.64
N LYS A 277 10.65 -4.38 12.91
CA LYS A 277 11.33 -5.08 14.02
C LYS A 277 10.61 -6.35 14.46
N HIS A 278 9.28 -6.32 14.50
CA HIS A 278 8.50 -7.38 15.14
C HIS A 278 7.66 -8.16 14.12
N ASP A 279 7.56 -9.46 14.32
CA ASP A 279 6.75 -10.36 13.52
C ASP A 279 5.25 -10.11 13.73
N GLY A 280 4.53 -9.71 12.68
CA GLY A 280 3.08 -9.48 12.69
C GLY A 280 2.62 -8.14 13.27
N TYR A 281 3.54 -7.18 13.54
CA TYR A 281 3.22 -5.93 14.19
C TYR A 281 3.24 -4.74 13.23
N GLU A 282 2.09 -4.34 12.75
CA GLU A 282 1.93 -3.28 11.75
C GLU A 282 2.12 -1.85 12.31
N SER A 283 2.11 -1.66 13.64
CA SER A 283 2.46 -0.39 14.27
C SER A 283 3.97 -0.20 14.45
N ASP A 284 4.80 -1.12 13.95
CA ASP A 284 6.24 -0.92 13.85
C ASP A 284 6.58 0.12 12.78
N ARG A 285 7.58 0.93 13.05
CA ARG A 285 8.14 1.79 11.99
C ARG A 285 9.08 1.01 11.10
N THR A 286 9.01 1.26 9.81
CA THR A 286 9.95 0.74 8.82
C THR A 286 11.27 1.49 8.91
N ARG A 287 12.39 0.78 9.04
CA ARG A 287 13.76 1.34 9.14
C ARG A 287 14.59 0.92 7.94
N LEU A 288 15.66 1.63 7.64
CA LEU A 288 16.69 1.18 6.70
C LEU A 288 17.74 0.35 7.42
N CYS A 289 17.83 -0.93 7.06
CA CYS A 289 18.91 -1.83 7.46
C CYS A 289 19.98 -1.86 6.36
N VAL A 290 21.25 -1.70 6.74
CA VAL A 290 22.43 -1.80 5.86
C VAL A 290 23.26 -2.97 6.31
N TYR A 291 23.50 -3.91 5.41
CA TYR A 291 24.36 -5.07 5.62
C TYR A 291 25.69 -4.88 4.89
N GLU A 292 26.80 -5.03 5.60
CA GLU A 292 28.16 -4.96 5.05
C GLU A 292 28.70 -6.38 4.77
N PHE A 293 28.97 -6.70 3.51
CA PHE A 293 29.41 -8.05 3.12
C PHE A 293 30.74 -8.47 3.73
N SER A 294 31.68 -7.54 3.97
CA SER A 294 33.02 -7.84 4.51
C SER A 294 32.99 -8.26 5.98
N THR A 295 32.09 -7.67 6.77
CA THR A 295 31.98 -7.87 8.22
C THR A 295 30.76 -8.70 8.60
N ARG A 296 29.79 -8.80 7.69
CA ARG A 296 28.46 -9.39 7.91
C ARG A 296 27.62 -8.66 8.99
N ASN A 297 27.97 -7.42 9.27
CA ASN A 297 27.26 -6.61 10.24
C ASN A 297 26.05 -5.93 9.62
N LYS A 298 24.95 -5.85 10.39
CA LYS A 298 23.76 -5.05 10.10
C LYS A 298 23.80 -3.75 10.90
N THR A 299 23.39 -2.64 10.27
CA THR A 299 23.29 -1.32 10.90
C THR A 299 22.01 -0.64 10.46
N TYR A 300 21.19 -0.18 11.40
CA TYR A 300 19.96 0.57 11.11
C TYR A 300 20.28 2.06 11.03
N VAL A 301 20.24 2.61 9.82
CA VAL A 301 20.74 3.97 9.54
C VAL A 301 19.66 5.06 9.59
N THR A 302 18.46 4.72 10.03
CA THR A 302 17.34 5.68 10.19
C THR A 302 16.75 5.70 11.61
N GLU A 303 17.46 5.18 12.62
CA GLU A 303 16.98 5.15 14.01
C GLU A 303 16.64 6.55 14.57
N SER A 304 17.32 7.60 14.09
CA SER A 304 17.06 8.98 14.49
C SER A 304 15.86 9.63 13.79
N PHE A 305 15.24 8.95 12.83
CA PHE A 305 14.02 9.39 12.14
C PHE A 305 12.83 8.67 12.78
N ASP A 306 12.06 9.39 13.60
CA ASP A 306 10.95 8.80 14.37
C ASP A 306 9.68 8.60 13.54
N SER A 307 9.87 8.05 12.32
CA SER A 307 8.80 7.63 11.42
C SER A 307 9.27 6.53 10.47
N GLY A 308 8.38 6.01 9.64
CA GLY A 308 8.66 4.97 8.65
C GLY A 308 9.38 5.50 7.40
N VAL A 309 10.14 4.61 6.78
CA VAL A 309 10.76 4.78 5.46
C VAL A 309 9.93 4.03 4.43
N ASP A 310 9.48 4.71 3.37
CA ASP A 310 8.64 4.09 2.32
C ASP A 310 9.48 3.42 1.24
N ASN A 311 10.45 4.15 0.67
CA ASN A 311 11.35 3.68 -0.37
C ASN A 311 12.67 4.45 -0.30
N PHE A 312 13.73 3.92 -0.90
CA PHE A 312 15.06 4.54 -0.85
C PHE A 312 15.91 4.24 -2.08
N PHE A 313 16.99 5.02 -2.28
CA PHE A 313 18.04 4.79 -3.26
C PHE A 313 19.42 5.09 -2.66
N TRP A 314 20.42 4.32 -3.08
CA TRP A 314 21.82 4.65 -2.83
C TRP A 314 22.27 5.81 -3.71
N LYS A 315 23.08 6.70 -3.16
CA LYS A 315 23.86 7.62 -4.00
C LYS A 315 25.07 6.92 -4.62
N GLU A 316 25.57 7.49 -5.72
CA GLU A 316 26.73 6.98 -6.46
C GLU A 316 27.98 6.77 -5.62
N ASN A 317 28.10 7.49 -4.50
CA ASN A 317 29.25 7.41 -3.60
C ASN A 317 29.22 6.19 -2.66
N SER A 318 28.17 5.37 -2.67
CA SER A 318 27.95 4.23 -1.77
C SER A 318 28.04 4.55 -0.26
N LYS A 319 27.84 5.82 0.13
CA LYS A 319 27.96 6.30 1.54
C LYS A 319 26.72 6.99 2.04
N GLU A 320 25.84 7.39 1.17
CA GLU A 320 24.56 8.04 1.50
C GLU A 320 23.40 7.30 0.82
N LEU A 321 22.29 7.25 1.55
CA LEU A 321 21.00 6.78 1.07
C LEU A 321 20.01 7.94 1.07
N LEU A 322 19.17 7.99 0.06
CA LEU A 322 18.07 8.94 -0.10
C LEU A 322 16.78 8.17 0.13
N PHE A 323 15.87 8.69 0.94
CA PHE A 323 14.63 7.98 1.23
C PHE A 323 13.43 8.94 1.29
N ALA A 324 12.24 8.40 1.03
CA ALA A 324 10.97 9.05 1.31
C ALA A 324 10.45 8.60 2.67
N GLY A 325 9.84 9.52 3.40
CA GLY A 325 9.24 9.21 4.68
C GLY A 325 8.18 10.24 5.07
N VAL A 326 7.13 9.77 5.74
CA VAL A 326 6.04 10.63 6.18
C VAL A 326 6.38 11.34 7.49
N TRP A 327 6.11 12.65 7.54
CA TRP A 327 6.20 13.43 8.76
C TRP A 327 5.16 14.55 8.75
N HIS A 328 4.33 14.60 9.78
CA HIS A 328 3.23 15.57 9.93
C HIS A 328 2.32 15.62 8.69
N GLY A 329 1.86 14.44 8.23
CA GLY A 329 0.91 14.32 7.12
C GLY A 329 1.45 14.75 5.76
N ARG A 330 2.77 14.67 5.54
CA ARG A 330 3.47 14.94 4.28
C ARG A 330 4.58 13.93 4.08
N THR A 331 4.70 13.39 2.89
CA THR A 331 5.82 12.51 2.55
C THR A 331 6.90 13.32 1.85
N ASN A 332 7.98 13.60 2.54
CA ASN A 332 9.13 14.35 2.04
C ASN A 332 10.36 13.45 1.82
N ILE A 333 11.40 14.03 1.24
CA ILE A 333 12.64 13.35 0.90
C ILE A 333 13.70 13.70 1.93
N TYR A 334 14.41 12.66 2.37
CA TYR A 334 15.48 12.73 3.36
C TYR A 334 16.74 12.06 2.80
N ALA A 335 17.87 12.30 3.45
CA ALA A 335 19.12 11.58 3.24
C ALA A 335 19.67 11.09 4.57
N THR A 336 20.28 9.91 4.57
CA THR A 336 21.06 9.40 5.69
C THR A 336 22.42 8.91 5.23
N ASN A 337 23.39 8.82 6.12
CA ASN A 337 24.68 8.21 5.86
C ASN A 337 24.84 6.90 6.64
N LEU A 338 25.91 6.15 6.40
CA LEU A 338 26.19 4.89 7.08
C LEU A 338 26.35 5.00 8.61
N LYS A 339 26.43 6.23 9.16
CA LYS A 339 26.47 6.50 10.61
C LYS A 339 25.11 6.89 11.18
N GLY A 340 24.04 6.84 10.37
CA GLY A 340 22.69 7.16 10.82
C GLY A 340 22.39 8.66 10.98
N LYS A 341 23.18 9.55 10.37
CA LYS A 341 22.89 10.99 10.39
C LYS A 341 21.85 11.33 9.32
N VAL A 342 20.61 11.53 9.73
CA VAL A 342 19.49 11.91 8.88
C VAL A 342 19.45 13.43 8.68
N ARG A 343 19.11 13.86 7.47
CA ARG A 343 18.81 15.25 7.11
C ARG A 343 17.65 15.33 6.13
N GLN A 344 16.79 16.31 6.28
CA GLN A 344 15.69 16.58 5.36
C GLN A 344 16.20 17.29 4.10
N LEU A 345 15.67 16.93 2.94
CA LEU A 345 16.00 17.54 1.64
C LEU A 345 14.88 18.43 1.09
N THR A 346 13.63 18.03 1.26
CA THR A 346 12.45 18.78 0.81
C THR A 346 11.53 19.05 2.00
N ASP A 347 10.76 20.14 1.93
CA ASP A 347 9.77 20.52 2.94
C ASP A 347 8.51 21.07 2.24
N ASP A 348 8.00 20.30 1.29
CA ASP A 348 6.84 20.68 0.49
C ASP A 348 5.54 20.11 1.10
N VAL A 349 4.41 20.81 0.86
CA VAL A 349 3.07 20.31 1.20
C VAL A 349 2.57 19.41 0.07
N CYS A 350 3.12 18.21 0.04
CA CYS A 350 2.82 17.19 -0.97
C CYS A 350 3.30 15.83 -0.48
N ASP A 351 3.03 14.78 -1.26
CA ASP A 351 3.64 13.47 -1.10
C ASP A 351 4.57 13.15 -2.27
N TYR A 352 5.77 12.70 -1.94
CA TYR A 352 6.76 12.21 -2.90
C TYR A 352 6.85 10.69 -2.86
N SER A 353 6.85 10.06 -4.05
CA SER A 353 7.20 8.65 -4.23
C SER A 353 8.45 8.55 -5.08
N LEU A 354 9.48 7.86 -4.59
CA LEU A 354 10.74 7.71 -5.30
C LEU A 354 10.60 6.73 -6.47
N ALA A 355 11.03 7.13 -7.66
CA ALA A 355 10.98 6.32 -8.88
C ALA A 355 12.37 5.95 -9.41
N GLY A 356 13.42 6.68 -9.07
CA GLY A 356 14.77 6.37 -9.50
C GLY A 356 15.80 7.41 -9.07
N TYR A 357 17.08 7.02 -9.10
CA TYR A 357 18.20 7.91 -8.90
C TYR A 357 19.08 7.99 -10.15
N ILE A 358 19.38 9.19 -10.61
CA ILE A 358 20.15 9.44 -11.83
C ILE A 358 21.57 9.83 -11.42
N ALA A 359 22.48 8.86 -11.38
CA ALA A 359 23.85 9.06 -10.94
C ALA A 359 24.63 10.09 -11.78
N SER A 360 24.32 10.21 -13.07
CA SER A 360 25.02 11.12 -13.98
C SER A 360 24.84 12.61 -13.64
N ASN A 361 23.73 12.99 -12.97
CA ASN A 361 23.45 14.38 -12.61
C ASN A 361 23.08 14.59 -11.15
N GLY A 362 22.98 13.51 -10.37
CA GLY A 362 22.68 13.55 -8.93
C GLY A 362 21.24 13.93 -8.61
N ASN A 363 20.28 13.71 -9.51
CA ASN A 363 18.88 13.97 -9.29
C ASN A 363 18.12 12.70 -8.93
N LEU A 364 17.13 12.82 -8.03
CA LEU A 364 16.06 11.82 -7.89
C LEU A 364 14.99 12.08 -8.95
N LEU A 365 14.48 11.00 -9.52
CA LEU A 365 13.24 10.97 -10.26
C LEU A 365 12.14 10.55 -9.29
N VAL A 366 11.09 11.37 -9.20
CA VAL A 366 10.00 11.15 -8.24
C VAL A 366 8.63 11.36 -8.91
N LYS A 367 7.61 10.68 -8.39
CA LYS A 367 6.22 11.11 -8.54
C LYS A 367 5.89 12.05 -7.39
N ARG A 368 5.06 13.03 -7.67
CA ARG A 368 4.57 13.98 -6.68
C ARG A 368 3.08 14.21 -6.88
N HIS A 369 2.34 14.15 -5.79
CA HIS A 369 0.93 14.50 -5.75
C HIS A 369 0.59 15.31 -4.48
N SER A 370 -0.65 15.79 -4.43
CA SER A 370 -1.21 16.45 -3.23
C SER A 370 -2.71 16.21 -3.17
N LEU A 371 -3.37 16.65 -2.12
CA LEU A 371 -4.84 16.63 -2.01
C LEU A 371 -5.55 17.39 -3.14
N SER A 372 -4.81 18.18 -3.94
CA SER A 372 -5.35 18.99 -5.05
C SER A 372 -4.77 18.59 -6.42
N GLU A 373 -3.85 17.67 -6.48
CA GLU A 373 -3.10 17.36 -7.72
C GLU A 373 -2.75 15.88 -7.77
N ALA A 374 -3.13 15.18 -8.85
CA ALA A 374 -2.72 13.81 -9.11
C ALA A 374 -1.22 13.73 -9.45
N ASP A 375 -0.69 12.51 -9.50
CA ASP A 375 0.72 12.25 -9.80
C ASP A 375 1.20 12.95 -11.09
N ASP A 376 2.29 13.68 -10.95
CA ASP A 376 3.17 14.10 -12.03
C ASP A 376 4.62 13.76 -11.69
N ILE A 377 5.48 13.71 -12.70
CA ILE A 377 6.89 13.36 -12.55
C ILE A 377 7.71 14.62 -12.32
N TYR A 378 8.63 14.56 -11.36
CA TYR A 378 9.56 15.63 -11.00
C TYR A 378 10.99 15.12 -10.87
N PHE A 379 11.94 16.01 -11.07
CA PHE A 379 13.29 15.86 -10.57
C PHE A 379 13.44 16.57 -9.22
N VAL A 380 14.22 15.94 -8.34
CA VAL A 380 14.67 16.58 -7.09
C VAL A 380 16.19 16.55 -7.05
N ASN A 381 16.79 17.72 -6.98
CA ASN A 381 18.24 17.83 -6.85
C ASN A 381 18.68 17.44 -5.44
N THR A 382 19.47 16.39 -5.29
CA THR A 382 19.81 15.80 -3.99
C THR A 382 20.79 16.61 -3.14
N LYS A 383 21.37 17.69 -3.70
CA LYS A 383 22.22 18.63 -2.97
C LYS A 383 21.44 19.80 -2.40
N SER A 384 20.54 20.36 -3.21
CA SER A 384 19.80 21.60 -2.88
C SER A 384 18.37 21.38 -2.43
N GLY A 385 17.78 20.19 -2.65
CA GLY A 385 16.34 19.93 -2.47
C GLY A 385 15.43 20.58 -3.52
N LYS A 386 15.99 21.31 -4.49
CA LYS A 386 15.20 21.99 -5.52
C LYS A 386 14.47 20.98 -6.40
N THR A 387 13.17 21.23 -6.60
CA THR A 387 12.28 20.42 -7.43
C THR A 387 12.08 21.05 -8.80
N GLU A 388 11.94 20.22 -9.82
CA GLU A 388 11.65 20.62 -11.20
C GLU A 388 10.62 19.68 -11.80
N ARG A 389 9.49 20.23 -12.27
CA ARG A 389 8.42 19.44 -12.90
C ARG A 389 8.87 18.94 -14.27
N VAL A 390 8.74 17.63 -14.50
CA VAL A 390 9.04 16.96 -15.77
C VAL A 390 7.77 16.81 -16.60
N THR A 391 6.66 16.34 -16.01
CA THR A 391 5.38 16.18 -16.71
C THR A 391 4.32 17.13 -16.17
N ASN A 392 3.27 17.37 -16.95
CA ASN A 392 2.10 18.12 -16.55
C ASN A 392 0.86 17.55 -17.26
N VAL A 393 0.55 16.29 -16.88
CA VAL A 393 -0.42 15.46 -17.61
C VAL A 393 -1.84 16.02 -17.56
N ASN A 394 -2.23 16.58 -16.42
CA ASN A 394 -3.59 17.08 -16.19
C ASN A 394 -3.71 18.62 -16.33
N LYS A 395 -2.73 19.29 -16.98
CA LYS A 395 -2.68 20.74 -17.12
C LYS A 395 -4.02 21.35 -17.58
N ASP A 396 -4.55 20.85 -18.71
CA ASP A 396 -5.78 21.39 -19.31
C ASP A 396 -7.01 21.23 -18.41
N THR A 397 -7.02 20.20 -17.56
CA THR A 397 -8.07 19.96 -16.57
C THR A 397 -7.94 20.94 -15.41
N TYR A 398 -6.74 21.10 -14.89
CA TYR A 398 -6.50 21.95 -13.71
C TYR A 398 -6.65 23.43 -14.01
N GLU A 399 -6.28 23.89 -15.21
CA GLU A 399 -6.52 25.29 -15.66
C GLU A 399 -8.01 25.66 -15.72
N LYS A 400 -8.90 24.68 -15.85
CA LYS A 400 -10.36 24.84 -15.90
C LYS A 400 -11.06 24.53 -14.58
N THR A 401 -10.30 24.11 -13.56
CA THR A 401 -10.85 23.66 -12.28
C THR A 401 -10.50 24.67 -11.18
N THR A 402 -11.48 25.05 -10.37
CA THR A 402 -11.26 25.81 -9.16
C THR A 402 -11.20 24.84 -7.98
N PHE A 403 -10.05 24.78 -7.33
CA PHE A 403 -9.85 23.96 -6.14
C PHE A 403 -10.20 24.71 -4.86
N GLY A 404 -10.67 23.96 -3.86
CA GLY A 404 -10.83 24.45 -2.52
C GLY A 404 -9.48 24.59 -1.80
N LYS A 405 -9.40 25.54 -0.85
CA LYS A 405 -8.21 25.71 0.00
C LYS A 405 -8.02 24.45 0.87
N VAL A 406 -6.79 23.98 0.94
CA VAL A 406 -6.33 22.96 1.90
C VAL A 406 -5.57 23.67 3.02
N GLU A 407 -5.87 23.35 4.26
CA GLU A 407 -5.30 24.00 5.44
C GLU A 407 -4.95 22.99 6.53
N GLU A 408 -3.84 23.21 7.21
CA GLU A 408 -3.49 22.48 8.45
C GLU A 408 -4.26 23.07 9.63
N ARG A 409 -4.83 22.17 10.44
CA ARG A 409 -5.46 22.53 11.70
C ARG A 409 -4.95 21.61 12.80
N TRP A 410 -4.29 22.19 13.79
CA TRP A 410 -3.82 21.45 14.94
C TRP A 410 -4.87 21.51 16.05
N VAL A 411 -5.38 20.37 16.46
CA VAL A 411 -6.45 20.21 17.45
C VAL A 411 -5.89 19.60 18.73
N ASN A 412 -6.35 20.07 19.89
CA ASN A 412 -5.99 19.46 21.17
C ASN A 412 -6.84 18.20 21.38
N THR A 413 -6.17 17.12 21.73
CA THR A 413 -6.82 15.87 22.14
C THR A 413 -7.30 15.94 23.59
N VAL A 414 -8.08 14.94 24.03
CA VAL A 414 -8.62 14.89 25.40
C VAL A 414 -7.56 14.72 26.49
N ASP A 415 -6.36 14.29 26.12
CA ASP A 415 -5.18 14.09 26.97
C ASP A 415 -4.08 15.14 26.75
N ASP A 416 -4.47 16.32 26.27
CA ASP A 416 -3.59 17.50 26.04
C ASP A 416 -2.45 17.30 25.02
N LYS A 417 -2.51 16.24 24.18
CA LYS A 417 -1.67 16.10 22.98
C LYS A 417 -2.27 16.93 21.83
N LYS A 418 -1.60 16.94 20.69
CA LYS A 418 -2.07 17.64 19.48
C LYS A 418 -2.11 16.69 18.31
N GLU A 419 -3.22 16.71 17.60
CA GLU A 419 -3.37 16.02 16.32
C GLU A 419 -3.43 17.00 15.15
N LEU A 420 -2.82 16.65 14.03
CA LEU A 420 -2.94 17.38 12.77
C LEU A 420 -4.20 16.92 12.04
N CYS A 421 -5.04 17.88 11.67
CA CYS A 421 -6.17 17.67 10.79
C CYS A 421 -5.94 18.42 9.47
N TRP A 422 -6.13 17.75 8.32
CA TRP A 422 -6.29 18.46 7.07
C TRP A 422 -7.72 18.96 6.94
N VAL A 423 -7.89 20.24 6.62
CA VAL A 423 -9.20 20.85 6.35
C VAL A 423 -9.25 21.29 4.91
N VAL A 424 -10.29 20.85 4.19
CA VAL A 424 -10.51 21.24 2.81
C VAL A 424 -11.83 22.01 2.69
N TYR A 425 -11.75 23.23 2.19
CA TYR A 425 -12.88 24.15 2.06
C TYR A 425 -13.50 24.08 0.66
N PRO A 426 -14.79 24.42 0.51
CA PRO A 426 -15.40 24.62 -0.82
C PRO A 426 -14.61 25.60 -1.69
N PRO A 427 -14.57 25.42 -3.03
CA PRO A 427 -13.83 26.31 -3.96
C PRO A 427 -14.20 27.80 -3.84
N HIS A 428 -15.45 28.10 -3.51
CA HIS A 428 -15.96 29.46 -3.32
C HIS A 428 -16.36 29.72 -1.87
N PHE A 429 -15.50 29.26 -0.94
CA PHE A 429 -15.75 29.40 0.50
C PHE A 429 -15.97 30.85 0.90
N ASP A 430 -17.03 31.10 1.67
CA ASP A 430 -17.40 32.39 2.25
C ASP A 430 -17.66 32.19 3.75
N ALA A 431 -16.81 32.77 4.59
CA ALA A 431 -16.90 32.63 6.04
C ALA A 431 -18.20 33.19 6.68
N ASN A 432 -19.00 33.95 5.90
CA ASN A 432 -20.31 34.45 6.33
C ASN A 432 -21.46 33.47 6.06
N LYS A 433 -21.20 32.37 5.38
CA LYS A 433 -22.16 31.28 5.10
C LYS A 433 -21.99 30.14 6.08
N LYS A 434 -23.01 29.28 6.17
CA LYS A 434 -23.00 28.06 6.96
C LYS A 434 -22.84 26.84 6.07
N TYR A 435 -21.87 26.00 6.40
CA TYR A 435 -21.54 24.79 5.63
C TYR A 435 -21.75 23.52 6.46
N PRO A 436 -22.19 22.42 5.84
CA PRO A 436 -22.09 21.09 6.41
C PRO A 436 -20.62 20.66 6.47
N VAL A 437 -20.28 19.85 7.47
CA VAL A 437 -18.92 19.31 7.65
C VAL A 437 -18.93 17.79 7.61
N LEU A 438 -17.95 17.20 6.97
CA LEU A 438 -17.69 15.77 6.95
C LEU A 438 -16.43 15.47 7.79
N LEU A 439 -16.59 14.67 8.82
CA LEU A 439 -15.47 14.00 9.47
C LEU A 439 -15.06 12.81 8.59
N PHE A 440 -13.82 12.80 8.14
CA PHE A 440 -13.22 11.67 7.43
C PHE A 440 -12.45 10.80 8.42
N CYS A 441 -12.84 9.53 8.53
CA CYS A 441 -12.14 8.53 9.31
C CYS A 441 -11.22 7.73 8.41
N GLU A 442 -9.90 7.81 8.67
CA GLU A 442 -8.87 7.12 7.88
C GLU A 442 -8.85 5.62 8.18
N GLY A 443 -8.48 4.85 7.12
CA GLY A 443 -8.26 3.41 7.18
C GLY A 443 -6.96 3.00 7.88
N GLY A 444 -6.45 1.86 7.55
CA GLY A 444 -5.27 1.24 8.13
C GLY A 444 -5.60 0.18 9.18
N PRO A 445 -5.34 0.40 10.48
CA PRO A 445 -5.28 1.69 11.18
C PRO A 445 -3.97 2.49 11.06
N GLN A 446 -2.91 1.94 10.51
CA GLN A 446 -1.59 2.56 10.43
C GLN A 446 -1.34 3.23 9.06
N SER A 447 -2.30 3.97 8.54
CA SER A 447 -2.18 4.71 7.27
C SER A 447 -2.37 6.22 7.50
N PRO A 448 -1.42 7.10 7.14
CA PRO A 448 -1.50 8.52 7.45
C PRO A 448 -2.55 9.23 6.58
N VAL A 449 -3.23 10.22 7.14
CA VAL A 449 -3.88 11.23 6.33
C VAL A 449 -2.81 12.21 5.88
N SER A 450 -2.17 11.88 4.76
CA SER A 450 -1.13 12.70 4.15
C SER A 450 -1.71 13.61 3.04
N GLN A 451 -0.89 13.99 2.11
CA GLN A 451 -1.31 14.72 0.90
C GLN A 451 -1.77 13.78 -0.23
N PHE A 452 -2.29 12.60 0.11
CA PHE A 452 -2.67 11.56 -0.83
C PHE A 452 -3.68 12.03 -1.89
N TRP A 453 -3.55 11.53 -3.11
CA TRP A 453 -4.54 11.66 -4.16
C TRP A 453 -5.37 10.38 -4.32
N SER A 454 -6.69 10.51 -4.33
CA SER A 454 -7.61 9.39 -4.56
C SER A 454 -8.75 9.80 -5.48
N TYR A 455 -9.15 8.93 -6.40
CA TYR A 455 -10.36 9.14 -7.19
C TYR A 455 -11.64 8.85 -6.40
N ARG A 456 -11.59 7.92 -5.47
CA ARG A 456 -12.72 7.54 -4.60
C ARG A 456 -12.88 8.53 -3.45
N TRP A 457 -11.85 8.66 -2.61
CA TRP A 457 -11.81 9.56 -1.46
C TRP A 457 -11.18 10.91 -1.81
N ASN A 458 -11.79 11.58 -2.79
CA ASN A 458 -11.28 12.87 -3.29
C ASN A 458 -11.89 14.03 -2.52
N PHE A 459 -11.11 14.63 -1.63
CA PHE A 459 -11.57 15.74 -0.78
C PHE A 459 -11.92 16.99 -1.59
N GLN A 460 -11.28 17.23 -2.73
CA GLN A 460 -11.63 18.34 -3.60
C GLN A 460 -13.00 18.16 -4.26
N ILE A 461 -13.36 16.95 -4.67
CA ILE A 461 -14.71 16.67 -5.17
C ILE A 461 -15.75 16.82 -4.05
N MET A 462 -15.44 16.37 -2.83
CA MET A 462 -16.33 16.55 -1.68
C MET A 462 -16.53 18.05 -1.37
N ALA A 463 -15.44 18.82 -1.38
CA ALA A 463 -15.47 20.25 -1.16
C ALA A 463 -16.22 21.00 -2.27
N ALA A 464 -16.08 20.58 -3.54
CA ALA A 464 -16.82 21.14 -4.67
C ALA A 464 -18.34 20.87 -4.58
N ASN A 465 -18.75 19.91 -3.76
CA ASN A 465 -20.15 19.67 -3.41
C ASN A 465 -20.59 20.44 -2.14
N ASP A 466 -19.94 21.55 -1.81
CA ASP A 466 -20.25 22.44 -0.69
C ASP A 466 -20.13 21.80 0.70
N TYR A 467 -19.27 20.80 0.88
CA TYR A 467 -18.89 20.25 2.16
C TYR A 467 -17.53 20.79 2.61
N ILE A 468 -17.36 21.08 3.89
CA ILE A 468 -16.05 21.22 4.50
C ILE A 468 -15.63 19.81 4.96
N ILE A 469 -14.41 19.41 4.65
CA ILE A 469 -13.86 18.14 5.10
C ILE A 469 -12.85 18.40 6.22
N ILE A 470 -12.96 17.66 7.32
CA ILE A 470 -11.93 17.56 8.34
C ILE A 470 -11.43 16.12 8.41
N ALA A 471 -10.13 15.95 8.20
CA ALA A 471 -9.48 14.65 8.12
C ALA A 471 -8.33 14.59 9.14
N PRO A 472 -8.58 14.08 10.36
CA PRO A 472 -7.61 14.05 11.44
C PRO A 472 -6.60 12.92 11.31
N ASN A 473 -5.35 13.20 11.68
CA ASN A 473 -4.32 12.20 11.92
C ASN A 473 -4.37 11.75 13.39
N ARG A 474 -5.42 10.98 13.71
CA ARG A 474 -5.62 10.41 15.04
C ARG A 474 -4.44 9.51 15.44
N ARG A 475 -4.29 9.22 16.72
CA ARG A 475 -3.27 8.24 17.17
C ARG A 475 -3.43 6.88 16.49
N GLY A 476 -2.29 6.21 16.29
CA GLY A 476 -2.17 5.00 15.47
C GLY A 476 -1.79 5.27 14.02
N LEU A 477 -1.75 6.56 13.56
CA LEU A 477 -1.27 6.90 12.23
C LEU A 477 0.24 7.24 12.27
N PRO A 478 1.03 6.82 11.25
CA PRO A 478 2.47 7.13 11.19
C PRO A 478 2.74 8.60 10.88
N GLY A 479 3.97 9.04 11.19
CA GLY A 479 4.42 10.41 10.92
C GLY A 479 4.28 11.38 12.09
N PHE A 480 4.00 10.87 13.29
CA PHE A 480 3.84 11.67 14.52
C PHE A 480 4.64 11.06 15.69
N GLY A 481 5.63 10.23 15.38
CA GLY A 481 6.43 9.49 16.34
C GLY A 481 5.90 8.08 16.61
N THR A 482 6.82 7.21 17.03
CA THR A 482 6.53 5.79 17.30
C THR A 482 5.50 5.62 18.43
N GLU A 483 5.60 6.44 19.50
CA GLU A 483 4.61 6.41 20.59
C GLU A 483 3.18 6.64 20.09
N TRP A 484 2.97 7.67 19.25
CA TRP A 484 1.66 7.96 18.65
C TRP A 484 1.14 6.82 17.77
N LEU A 485 2.03 6.19 17.02
CA LEU A 485 1.71 5.06 16.14
C LEU A 485 1.28 3.83 16.95
N GLU A 486 1.98 3.50 18.04
CA GLU A 486 1.75 2.30 18.85
C GLU A 486 0.52 2.39 19.76
N GLU A 487 0.04 3.60 20.10
CA GLU A 487 -1.08 3.81 21.03
C GLU A 487 -2.41 3.21 20.57
N ILE A 488 -2.52 2.77 19.31
CA ILE A 488 -3.75 2.12 18.81
C ILE A 488 -3.79 0.61 19.06
N SER A 489 -2.63 -0.04 19.20
CA SER A 489 -2.55 -1.49 19.33
C SER A 489 -3.29 -1.99 20.57
N GLY A 490 -4.29 -2.84 20.38
CA GLY A 490 -5.15 -3.39 21.43
C GLY A 490 -6.23 -2.44 21.95
N ASP A 491 -6.33 -1.21 21.45
CA ASP A 491 -7.33 -0.22 21.87
C ASP A 491 -7.94 0.55 20.68
N TYR A 492 -8.72 -0.13 19.87
CA TYR A 492 -9.38 0.43 18.69
C TYR A 492 -10.54 1.38 19.00
N THR A 493 -11.02 1.43 20.25
CA THR A 493 -12.21 2.17 20.66
C THR A 493 -11.93 3.20 21.75
N GLY A 494 -10.68 3.37 22.13
CA GLY A 494 -10.26 4.31 23.15
C GLY A 494 -9.93 5.69 22.63
N LEU A 495 -8.68 6.11 22.85
CA LEU A 495 -8.25 7.47 22.55
C LEU A 495 -8.30 7.81 21.05
N CYS A 496 -8.10 6.84 20.15
CA CYS A 496 -8.21 7.09 18.70
C CYS A 496 -9.62 7.55 18.29
N MET A 497 -10.68 7.07 18.97
CA MET A 497 -12.06 7.54 18.74
C MET A 497 -12.31 8.91 19.37
N GLN A 498 -11.68 9.20 20.51
CA GLN A 498 -11.74 10.52 21.12
C GLN A 498 -11.04 11.58 20.28
N ASP A 499 -9.97 11.23 19.58
CA ASP A 499 -9.29 12.12 18.62
C ASP A 499 -10.26 12.54 17.51
N TYR A 500 -10.97 11.59 16.87
CA TYR A 500 -12.00 11.93 15.88
C TYR A 500 -13.09 12.87 16.44
N LEU A 501 -13.55 12.63 17.66
CA LEU A 501 -14.55 13.50 18.29
C LEU A 501 -13.97 14.87 18.64
N SER A 502 -12.72 14.95 19.08
CA SER A 502 -12.04 16.21 19.34
C SER A 502 -11.91 17.06 18.08
N ALA A 503 -11.55 16.43 16.94
CA ALA A 503 -11.43 17.11 15.65
C ALA A 503 -12.76 17.72 15.19
N ILE A 504 -13.85 16.95 15.20
CA ILE A 504 -15.15 17.46 14.76
C ILE A 504 -15.72 18.51 15.72
N ASP A 505 -15.52 18.34 17.02
CA ASP A 505 -15.98 19.31 18.03
C ASP A 505 -15.18 20.62 17.93
N ASP A 506 -13.89 20.56 17.56
CA ASP A 506 -13.07 21.76 17.41
C ASP A 506 -13.51 22.60 16.21
N ILE A 507 -13.65 21.99 15.01
CA ILE A 507 -14.08 22.73 13.81
C ILE A 507 -15.55 23.20 13.94
N ALA A 508 -16.37 22.49 14.71
CA ALA A 508 -17.75 22.89 14.95
C ALA A 508 -17.89 24.21 15.74
N LYS A 509 -16.82 24.72 16.36
CA LYS A 509 -16.81 26.04 17.03
C LYS A 509 -16.81 27.21 16.04
N GLU A 510 -16.42 26.95 14.80
CA GLU A 510 -16.31 27.98 13.76
C GLU A 510 -17.67 28.54 13.34
N ASN A 511 -17.73 29.85 13.11
CA ASN A 511 -18.97 30.53 12.74
C ASN A 511 -19.55 30.08 11.40
N TYR A 512 -18.72 29.61 10.49
CA TYR A 512 -19.12 29.08 9.18
C TYR A 512 -19.57 27.62 9.20
N VAL A 513 -19.54 26.94 10.33
CA VAL A 513 -20.01 25.55 10.46
C VAL A 513 -21.46 25.50 10.93
N ASP A 514 -22.27 24.69 10.24
CA ASP A 514 -23.60 24.32 10.71
C ASP A 514 -23.55 23.06 11.55
N LYS A 515 -23.60 23.20 12.88
CA LYS A 515 -23.55 22.08 13.83
C LYS A 515 -24.68 21.06 13.66
N ASN A 516 -25.77 21.42 12.96
CA ASN A 516 -26.89 20.53 12.68
C ASN A 516 -26.70 19.75 11.38
N ARG A 517 -25.59 19.93 10.68
CA ARG A 517 -25.31 19.28 9.39
C ARG A 517 -23.90 18.67 9.36
N LEU A 518 -23.61 17.86 10.39
CA LEU A 518 -22.36 17.09 10.47
C LEU A 518 -22.58 15.67 9.99
N GLY A 519 -21.69 15.16 9.13
CA GLY A 519 -21.64 13.77 8.66
C GLY A 519 -20.33 13.11 9.03
N CYS A 520 -20.31 11.78 9.08
CA CYS A 520 -19.12 11.00 9.36
C CYS A 520 -18.96 9.91 8.30
N VAL A 521 -17.80 9.83 7.68
CA VAL A 521 -17.51 8.94 6.54
C VAL A 521 -16.15 8.29 6.71
N GLY A 522 -15.98 7.05 6.23
CA GLY A 522 -14.71 6.35 6.28
C GLY A 522 -14.72 4.99 5.62
N ALA A 523 -13.53 4.44 5.37
CA ALA A 523 -13.34 3.13 4.76
C ALA A 523 -12.40 2.26 5.59
N SER A 524 -12.55 0.92 5.47
CA SER A 524 -11.67 -0.05 6.12
C SER A 524 -11.71 0.11 7.65
N PHE A 525 -10.59 0.34 8.32
CA PHE A 525 -10.59 0.74 9.72
C PHE A 525 -11.39 2.05 9.94
N GLY A 526 -11.41 2.96 8.95
CA GLY A 526 -12.28 4.13 8.99
C GLY A 526 -13.76 3.77 8.94
N GLY A 527 -14.14 2.75 8.19
CA GLY A 527 -15.49 2.17 8.18
C GLY A 527 -15.86 1.51 9.52
N TYR A 528 -14.91 0.81 10.14
CA TYR A 528 -15.02 0.34 11.53
C TYR A 528 -15.30 1.49 12.48
N SER A 529 -14.52 2.58 12.36
CA SER A 529 -14.69 3.78 13.19
C SER A 529 -16.08 4.39 13.03
N VAL A 530 -16.59 4.44 11.78
CA VAL A 530 -17.96 4.91 11.50
C VAL A 530 -19.00 4.04 12.19
N TYR A 531 -18.87 2.70 12.11
CA TYR A 531 -19.81 1.79 12.78
C TYR A 531 -19.76 1.93 14.30
N TRP A 532 -18.60 2.10 14.90
CA TRP A 532 -18.48 2.32 16.33
C TRP A 532 -19.06 3.67 16.74
N LEU A 533 -18.71 4.74 16.02
CA LEU A 533 -19.20 6.09 16.25
C LEU A 533 -20.73 6.18 16.10
N ALA A 534 -21.35 5.36 15.24
CA ALA A 534 -22.81 5.32 15.11
C ALA A 534 -23.53 5.00 16.43
N GLY A 535 -22.87 4.29 17.35
CA GLY A 535 -23.35 4.02 18.70
C GLY A 535 -22.81 4.97 19.78
N HIS A 536 -21.85 5.87 19.45
CA HIS A 536 -21.11 6.63 20.48
C HIS A 536 -20.89 8.11 20.14
N HIS A 537 -21.67 8.67 19.20
CA HIS A 537 -21.45 10.04 18.71
C HIS A 537 -22.20 11.14 19.49
N ASP A 538 -23.00 10.79 20.49
CA ASP A 538 -23.75 11.74 21.32
C ASP A 538 -24.53 12.78 20.49
N LYS A 539 -25.27 12.31 19.47
CA LYS A 539 -26.10 13.13 18.56
C LYS A 539 -25.36 14.14 17.69
N ARG A 540 -24.03 14.04 17.57
CA ARG A 540 -23.23 14.96 16.73
C ARG A 540 -23.60 14.85 15.25
N PHE A 541 -23.64 13.63 14.72
CA PHE A 541 -23.81 13.39 13.29
C PHE A 541 -25.27 13.19 12.88
N LYS A 542 -25.60 13.57 11.65
CA LYS A 542 -26.92 13.41 11.02
C LYS A 542 -26.96 12.28 10.00
N CYS A 543 -25.82 11.81 9.51
CA CYS A 543 -25.70 10.61 8.71
C CYS A 543 -24.29 10.03 8.76
N PHE A 544 -24.22 8.76 8.40
CA PHE A 544 -22.98 7.98 8.31
C PHE A 544 -22.82 7.35 6.93
N ILE A 545 -21.55 7.19 6.47
CA ILE A 545 -21.19 6.35 5.33
C ILE A 545 -20.01 5.48 5.76
N ALA A 546 -20.21 4.17 5.82
CA ALA A 546 -19.18 3.17 6.10
C ALA A 546 -18.91 2.35 4.83
N HIS A 547 -17.69 2.40 4.33
CA HIS A 547 -17.24 1.60 3.21
C HIS A 547 -16.29 0.52 3.72
N ASP A 548 -16.48 -0.73 3.32
CA ASP A 548 -15.65 -1.89 3.66
C ASP A 548 -15.20 -1.94 5.13
N GLY A 549 -16.09 -1.56 6.05
CA GLY A 549 -15.79 -1.44 7.47
C GLY A 549 -15.99 -2.75 8.23
N ILE A 550 -15.21 -2.93 9.29
CA ILE A 550 -15.37 -4.04 10.24
C ILE A 550 -16.56 -3.74 11.17
N PHE A 551 -17.57 -4.59 11.14
CA PHE A 551 -18.72 -4.48 12.03
C PHE A 551 -18.61 -5.40 13.25
N ASN A 552 -18.09 -6.62 13.04
CA ASN A 552 -17.86 -7.62 14.09
C ASN A 552 -16.39 -8.04 14.08
N THR A 553 -15.62 -7.63 15.09
CA THR A 553 -14.19 -7.89 15.19
C THR A 553 -13.84 -9.36 15.43
N GLN A 554 -14.72 -10.15 16.06
CA GLN A 554 -14.47 -11.58 16.23
C GLN A 554 -14.62 -12.33 14.90
N GLN A 555 -15.60 -11.94 14.09
CA GLN A 555 -15.80 -12.46 12.74
C GLN A 555 -14.62 -12.06 11.84
N GLN A 556 -14.22 -10.78 11.85
CA GLN A 556 -13.08 -10.26 11.11
C GLN A 556 -11.81 -11.05 11.36
N TYR A 557 -11.53 -11.41 12.61
CA TYR A 557 -10.32 -12.17 12.96
C TYR A 557 -10.20 -13.50 12.21
N VAL A 558 -11.31 -14.18 11.94
CA VAL A 558 -11.31 -15.50 11.27
C VAL A 558 -11.64 -15.45 9.79
N GLU A 559 -12.06 -14.29 9.27
CA GLU A 559 -12.41 -14.09 7.86
C GLU A 559 -11.29 -13.43 7.05
N THR A 560 -10.51 -12.54 7.67
CA THR A 560 -9.50 -11.73 6.96
C THR A 560 -8.41 -12.58 6.33
N GLU A 561 -7.94 -12.16 5.16
CA GLU A 561 -6.74 -12.76 4.53
C GLU A 561 -5.44 -12.34 5.23
N GLU A 562 -5.43 -11.30 6.07
CA GLU A 562 -4.28 -10.80 6.84
C GLU A 562 -4.37 -11.15 8.33
N MET A 563 -4.43 -12.44 8.66
CA MET A 563 -4.60 -12.87 10.05
C MET A 563 -3.46 -12.48 10.98
N TRP A 564 -2.23 -12.29 10.45
CA TRP A 564 -1.07 -11.82 11.22
C TRP A 564 -1.33 -10.49 11.91
N PHE A 565 -1.93 -9.54 11.18
CA PHE A 565 -2.31 -8.24 11.68
C PHE A 565 -3.30 -8.34 12.85
N ALA A 566 -4.42 -9.02 12.62
CA ALA A 566 -5.44 -9.22 13.65
C ALA A 566 -4.86 -9.89 14.92
N ASN A 567 -3.92 -10.80 14.74
CA ASN A 567 -3.31 -11.56 15.81
C ASN A 567 -2.47 -10.74 16.79
N TRP A 568 -1.73 -9.76 16.27
CA TRP A 568 -0.94 -8.84 17.11
C TRP A 568 -1.79 -7.67 17.60
N ASP A 569 -2.41 -6.95 16.70
CA ASP A 569 -3.08 -5.68 17.01
C ASP A 569 -4.34 -5.85 17.88
N MET A 570 -5.09 -6.94 17.68
CA MET A 570 -6.23 -7.28 18.54
C MET A 570 -5.83 -8.02 19.83
N GLY A 571 -4.52 -8.25 20.04
CA GLY A 571 -3.94 -8.83 21.23
C GLY A 571 -3.86 -10.36 21.25
N SER A 572 -4.65 -11.07 20.48
CA SER A 572 -4.62 -12.52 20.18
C SER A 572 -5.98 -12.98 19.61
N ALA A 573 -6.12 -14.28 19.36
CA ALA A 573 -7.38 -14.88 18.93
C ALA A 573 -8.53 -14.69 19.95
N PRO A 574 -9.80 -14.61 19.51
CA PRO A 574 -10.94 -14.42 20.40
C PRO A 574 -11.14 -15.54 21.44
N TRP A 575 -10.65 -16.75 21.17
CA TRP A 575 -10.69 -17.88 22.14
C TRP A 575 -9.60 -17.80 23.20
N VAL A 576 -8.58 -16.94 23.02
CA VAL A 576 -7.57 -16.65 24.03
C VAL A 576 -8.11 -15.56 24.96
N LYS A 577 -8.32 -15.92 26.22
CA LYS A 577 -8.93 -15.03 27.22
C LYS A 577 -7.95 -14.80 28.38
N PRO A 578 -7.07 -13.80 28.28
CA PRO A 578 -6.19 -13.43 29.38
C PRO A 578 -7.04 -13.15 30.65
N ASP A 579 -6.63 -13.76 31.77
CA ASP A 579 -7.35 -13.63 33.05
C ASP A 579 -8.86 -13.98 32.95
N GLY A 580 -9.23 -14.88 32.00
CA GLY A 580 -10.60 -15.30 31.77
C GLY A 580 -11.48 -14.26 31.08
N LYS A 581 -10.93 -13.12 30.61
CA LYS A 581 -11.67 -12.03 29.98
C LYS A 581 -11.35 -11.97 28.47
N LEU A 582 -12.36 -11.59 27.70
CA LEU A 582 -12.21 -11.27 26.29
C LEU A 582 -11.43 -9.95 26.16
N GLN A 583 -10.50 -9.87 25.19
CA GLN A 583 -9.76 -8.64 24.93
C GLN A 583 -10.70 -7.49 24.55
N LYS A 584 -10.28 -6.24 24.82
CA LYS A 584 -11.08 -5.02 24.63
C LYS A 584 -11.57 -4.88 23.18
N VAL A 585 -10.74 -5.13 22.18
CA VAL A 585 -11.13 -5.03 20.76
C VAL A 585 -12.34 -5.91 20.42
N PHE A 586 -12.47 -7.08 21.05
CA PHE A 586 -13.61 -7.98 20.83
C PHE A 586 -14.81 -7.64 21.72
N SER A 587 -14.55 -7.24 22.96
CA SER A 587 -15.62 -6.92 23.93
C SER A 587 -16.28 -5.57 23.67
N ASP A 588 -15.67 -4.69 22.89
CA ASP A 588 -16.18 -3.37 22.52
C ASP A 588 -16.37 -3.22 20.99
N SER A 589 -16.66 -4.33 20.34
CA SER A 589 -16.89 -4.41 18.89
C SER A 589 -18.16 -3.63 18.48
N PRO A 590 -18.18 -2.93 17.34
CA PRO A 590 -19.30 -2.08 16.90
C PRO A 590 -20.68 -2.75 16.94
N HIS A 591 -20.76 -4.04 16.57
CA HIS A 591 -22.02 -4.79 16.55
C HIS A 591 -22.69 -4.91 17.93
N LEU A 592 -21.93 -4.76 19.02
CA LEU A 592 -22.43 -4.84 20.39
C LEU A 592 -23.12 -3.55 20.84
N SER A 593 -22.98 -2.45 20.09
CA SER A 593 -23.59 -1.14 20.39
C SER A 593 -24.71 -0.74 19.43
N VAL A 594 -25.21 -1.66 18.63
CA VAL A 594 -26.30 -1.41 17.66
C VAL A 594 -27.59 -0.93 18.36
N ASP A 595 -27.82 -1.34 19.60
CA ASP A 595 -28.93 -0.85 20.43
C ASP A 595 -28.94 0.68 20.63
N LYS A 596 -27.78 1.34 20.50
CA LYS A 596 -27.62 2.80 20.62
C LYS A 596 -27.73 3.53 19.27
N TRP A 597 -27.75 2.80 18.15
CA TRP A 597 -27.82 3.42 16.82
C TRP A 597 -29.18 4.09 16.60
N ASP A 598 -29.18 5.31 16.07
CA ASP A 598 -30.40 6.10 15.81
C ASP A 598 -30.28 7.01 14.57
N THR A 599 -29.16 6.97 13.89
CA THR A 599 -28.78 7.89 12.81
C THR A 599 -28.67 7.14 11.48
N PRO A 600 -29.17 7.73 10.36
CA PRO A 600 -29.10 7.11 9.03
C PRO A 600 -27.70 6.68 8.61
N ILE A 601 -27.57 5.50 8.00
CA ILE A 601 -26.28 4.95 7.57
C ILE A 601 -26.33 4.36 6.15
N LEU A 602 -25.30 4.67 5.34
CA LEU A 602 -25.02 4.01 4.06
C LEU A 602 -23.84 3.05 4.25
N CYS A 603 -24.07 1.77 3.96
CA CYS A 603 -23.03 0.74 3.93
C CYS A 603 -22.63 0.47 2.48
N ILE A 604 -21.33 0.42 2.18
CA ILE A 604 -20.79 0.16 0.84
C ILE A 604 -19.75 -0.96 0.93
N HIS A 605 -19.73 -1.92 -0.02
CA HIS A 605 -18.74 -2.99 -0.03
C HIS A 605 -18.55 -3.62 -1.40
N GLY A 606 -17.34 -4.09 -1.70
CA GLY A 606 -17.03 -4.98 -2.81
C GLY A 606 -17.18 -6.45 -2.41
N GLN A 607 -17.85 -7.28 -3.23
CA GLN A 607 -18.08 -8.69 -2.85
C GLN A 607 -16.85 -9.60 -3.04
N ARG A 608 -15.78 -9.07 -3.63
CA ARG A 608 -14.47 -9.74 -3.74
C ARG A 608 -13.45 -9.24 -2.74
N ASP A 609 -13.90 -8.57 -1.70
CA ASP A 609 -13.06 -8.10 -0.61
C ASP A 609 -12.78 -9.24 0.38
N PHE A 610 -11.55 -9.74 0.41
CA PHE A 610 -11.10 -10.76 1.35
C PHE A 610 -10.27 -10.18 2.51
N ARG A 611 -9.98 -8.88 2.46
CA ARG A 611 -9.39 -8.12 3.57
C ARG A 611 -10.40 -7.93 4.69
N ILE A 612 -11.58 -7.43 4.30
CA ILE A 612 -12.76 -7.32 5.15
C ILE A 612 -13.94 -7.87 4.35
N GLU A 613 -14.49 -9.00 4.75
CA GLU A 613 -15.56 -9.66 4.00
C GLU A 613 -16.82 -8.78 3.92
N TYR A 614 -17.48 -8.75 2.76
CA TYR A 614 -18.67 -7.94 2.49
C TYR A 614 -19.85 -8.25 3.40
N THR A 615 -19.87 -9.43 4.03
CA THR A 615 -20.85 -9.85 5.02
C THR A 615 -20.88 -8.94 6.26
N GLN A 616 -19.79 -8.22 6.54
CA GLN A 616 -19.72 -7.19 7.57
C GLN A 616 -20.70 -6.03 7.27
N ALA A 617 -20.69 -5.54 6.02
CA ALA A 617 -21.62 -4.47 5.60
C ALA A 617 -23.08 -4.95 5.53
N GLU A 618 -23.32 -6.19 5.07
CA GLU A 618 -24.66 -6.79 5.08
C GLU A 618 -25.22 -6.90 6.51
N SER A 619 -24.38 -7.35 7.45
CA SER A 619 -24.75 -7.48 8.85
C SER A 619 -25.11 -6.12 9.48
N ALA A 620 -24.28 -5.10 9.23
CA ALA A 620 -24.52 -3.74 9.70
C ALA A 620 -25.81 -3.14 9.11
N PHE A 621 -26.02 -3.29 7.80
CA PHE A 621 -27.23 -2.84 7.12
C PHE A 621 -28.47 -3.54 7.67
N ASN A 622 -28.45 -4.87 7.81
CA ASN A 622 -29.58 -5.65 8.32
C ASN A 622 -29.92 -5.23 9.76
N ALA A 623 -28.91 -5.05 10.62
CA ALA A 623 -29.10 -4.60 11.99
C ALA A 623 -29.76 -3.21 12.03
N ALA A 624 -29.30 -2.25 11.24
CA ALA A 624 -29.90 -0.92 11.15
C ALA A 624 -31.37 -0.99 10.68
N ARG A 625 -31.66 -1.78 9.64
CA ARG A 625 -33.02 -1.90 9.10
C ARG A 625 -33.99 -2.59 10.05
N LEU A 626 -33.54 -3.64 10.72
CA LEU A 626 -34.37 -4.33 11.75
C LEU A 626 -34.73 -3.40 12.92
N ARG A 627 -33.87 -2.44 13.22
CA ARG A 627 -34.14 -1.42 14.23
C ARG A 627 -34.95 -0.21 13.72
N GLY A 628 -35.38 -0.23 12.45
CA GLY A 628 -36.13 0.86 11.84
C GLY A 628 -35.29 2.08 11.47
N ILE A 629 -33.95 1.99 11.54
CA ILE A 629 -33.05 3.07 11.15
C ILE A 629 -33.00 3.17 9.63
N PRO A 630 -33.10 4.37 9.03
CA PRO A 630 -32.91 4.54 7.59
C PRO A 630 -31.50 4.09 7.18
N ALA A 631 -31.42 3.10 6.31
CA ALA A 631 -30.16 2.58 5.82
C ALA A 631 -30.26 2.21 4.35
N GLN A 632 -29.11 2.28 3.65
CA GLN A 632 -28.91 1.75 2.30
C GLN A 632 -27.67 0.87 2.29
N LEU A 633 -27.67 -0.11 1.36
CA LEU A 633 -26.53 -0.99 1.10
C LEU A 633 -26.18 -0.90 -0.39
N LEU A 634 -24.94 -0.56 -0.69
CA LEU A 634 -24.38 -0.58 -2.05
C LEU A 634 -23.33 -1.69 -2.13
N LEU A 635 -23.62 -2.73 -2.90
CA LEU A 635 -22.69 -3.83 -3.16
C LEU A 635 -22.19 -3.77 -4.60
N PHE A 636 -20.89 -4.02 -4.76
CA PHE A 636 -20.24 -4.20 -6.05
C PHE A 636 -19.79 -5.65 -6.21
N PRO A 637 -20.48 -6.48 -7.01
CA PRO A 637 -20.21 -7.92 -7.13
C PRO A 637 -18.80 -8.26 -7.66
N ASP A 638 -18.18 -7.32 -8.34
CA ASP A 638 -16.94 -7.50 -9.09
C ASP A 638 -15.82 -6.51 -8.69
N GLU A 639 -15.95 -5.88 -7.52
CA GLU A 639 -14.90 -5.06 -6.89
C GLU A 639 -14.38 -5.73 -5.61
N ASN A 640 -13.13 -5.41 -5.28
CA ASN A 640 -12.46 -5.82 -4.06
C ASN A 640 -12.59 -4.76 -2.94
N HIS A 641 -11.58 -4.66 -2.06
CA HIS A 641 -11.50 -3.63 -1.01
C HIS A 641 -11.47 -2.20 -1.60
N TRP A 642 -11.10 -2.06 -2.87
CA TRP A 642 -11.15 -0.80 -3.61
C TRP A 642 -12.18 -0.85 -4.73
N VAL A 643 -12.73 0.30 -5.12
CA VAL A 643 -13.62 0.44 -6.28
C VAL A 643 -12.79 1.00 -7.43
N LEU A 644 -12.40 0.13 -8.37
CA LEU A 644 -11.38 0.44 -9.39
C LEU A 644 -11.96 0.61 -10.79
N LYS A 645 -13.10 -0.03 -11.11
CA LYS A 645 -13.70 0.08 -12.43
C LYS A 645 -14.35 1.45 -12.62
N PRO A 646 -14.13 2.13 -13.77
CA PRO A 646 -14.55 3.52 -13.96
C PRO A 646 -16.04 3.78 -13.73
N GLN A 647 -16.92 2.92 -14.22
CA GLN A 647 -18.37 3.10 -14.03
C GLN A 647 -18.79 2.86 -12.58
N ASN A 648 -18.16 1.89 -11.90
CA ASN A 648 -18.40 1.64 -10.47
C ASN A 648 -17.92 2.82 -9.61
N GLY A 649 -16.79 3.41 -9.95
CA GLY A 649 -16.29 4.63 -9.28
C GLY A 649 -17.26 5.80 -9.44
N ILE A 650 -17.83 6.01 -10.63
CA ILE A 650 -18.84 7.04 -10.85
C ILE A 650 -20.13 6.74 -10.06
N MET A 651 -20.57 5.48 -10.05
CA MET A 651 -21.74 5.06 -9.28
C MET A 651 -21.52 5.26 -7.78
N TRP A 652 -20.32 4.95 -7.29
CA TRP A 652 -19.92 5.20 -5.91
C TRP A 652 -20.06 6.68 -5.56
N GLN A 653 -19.44 7.58 -6.34
CA GLN A 653 -19.50 9.04 -6.15
C GLN A 653 -20.95 9.55 -6.12
N ARG A 654 -21.75 9.15 -7.09
CA ARG A 654 -23.17 9.56 -7.19
C ARG A 654 -23.99 9.08 -6.00
N THR A 655 -23.77 7.85 -5.52
CA THR A 655 -24.50 7.30 -4.37
C THR A 655 -24.09 7.97 -3.09
N PHE A 656 -22.77 8.20 -2.92
CA PHE A 656 -22.18 8.94 -1.79
C PHE A 656 -22.82 10.33 -1.61
N PHE A 657 -22.83 11.14 -2.68
CA PHE A 657 -23.38 12.50 -2.59
C PHE A 657 -24.91 12.51 -2.49
N ARG A 658 -25.66 11.61 -3.16
CA ARG A 658 -27.09 11.51 -2.98
C ARG A 658 -27.48 11.22 -1.53
N TRP A 659 -26.69 10.38 -0.85
CA TRP A 659 -26.90 10.08 0.56
C TRP A 659 -26.62 11.30 1.44
N LEU A 660 -25.50 11.94 1.28
CA LEU A 660 -25.12 13.14 2.04
C LEU A 660 -26.10 14.29 1.83
N ASP A 661 -26.45 14.59 0.58
CA ASP A 661 -27.37 15.70 0.24
C ASP A 661 -28.75 15.46 0.84
N LYS A 662 -29.21 14.21 0.87
CA LYS A 662 -30.50 13.85 1.49
C LYS A 662 -30.57 14.20 2.97
N TRP A 663 -29.47 14.06 3.71
CA TRP A 663 -29.48 14.20 5.16
C TRP A 663 -28.84 15.50 5.66
N LEU A 664 -27.95 16.11 4.88
CA LEU A 664 -27.18 17.28 5.29
C LEU A 664 -27.54 18.57 4.55
N LYS A 665 -28.33 18.53 3.46
CA LYS A 665 -28.69 19.72 2.67
C LYS A 665 -30.21 20.00 2.63
N LYS A 666 -30.99 19.26 3.36
CA LYS A 666 -32.46 19.48 3.46
C LYS A 666 -32.81 20.41 4.62
#